data_7f332788e5f3904b4c9fda2e84fcdbc2
#
_entry.id   7f332788e5f3904b4c9fda2e84fcdbc2
#
_cell.length_a   1.000
_cell.length_b   1.000
_cell.length_c   1.000
_cell.angle_alpha   90.00
_cell.angle_beta   90.00
_cell.angle_gamma   90.00
#
_symmetry.space_group_name_H-M   'P 1'
#
loop_
_entity.id
_entity.type
_entity.pdbx_description
1 polymer ?
#
loop_
_entity_poly.entity_id
_entity_poly.type
_entity_poly.pdbx_seq_one_letter_code
_entity_poly.pdbx_strand_id
1 'polypeptide(L)'
;MDVKNFAKVTAKGASTKGLCPYCGAEQIKIKLDKPTTFREVDDNHKLTPKEVRERLERITDEDLATLGFDPATCRPEWMVLTALAVPPVTVRPSITLDSGDRSEDDLTHKMVDVLRINQRLRENRDAGAPQLIVEDLWELLQYHITTYFDNQTSGIPPARHRSGRPLKTLAQRLKGKEGRFRSNLSGKRVNFSARTVISPDPMLSINDVGIPTVAARELTVPVHVNEHNIEKLRELVARGPTPPEDAEYIPGANYVIRSDGRRIRVTDRNAQDVAEGLEPDYTVERQLINGDVVLFNRQPSLHRMSMMAHRVRIMGGRTFRFNLCVCPPYNADFDGDEMNLHVLQSEEARAEARILMQVQENILSPRYGGPIIGAIHDHITGAYFLTHLSPRFDRFEAANIMRKLPDIEMPEPLRDEEGKAYWTGKQIFSSVLPKNFRTTFKANICQNCSSCKREECEYDAYVKIRNSQLICGTIDVKAIGNSKGKIVDRIARDYGSEEAANFINHVTRLALGALMNHGFSTGIGDEDIPEEAVLQINSFSQECISEVSSLVESYQEGTLEQMPGRSLRETLEVKVMSQLGAARDEAGKIAGKHLGMSNPAVIMAKAGARGSMLNLSQMAGCVGQQSVRGERLSRGYWNRTLSHFHKGDMGAYARGFCSNSYKSGLTPTEFFFHSMGGREGLVDTAVRTSRSGYMQRRLVSALEDLKLTSDGTVRNTIGMVIQFKYGEDGVDPTRSVRGKAIDLDDLFAEVLGDDVAEKMIRIDDRDVGEDYGAKEKDEMEFMDDDESEEFEDSGDSDYESGGE
;
A
#
# COMPACT_ATOMS: atom_id res chain seq x y z
N MET A 1 -10.96 -36.20 -11.62
CA MET A 1 -10.46 -36.06 -13.00
C MET A 1 -10.74 -34.64 -13.42
N ASP A 2 -9.72 -33.92 -13.79
CA ASP A 2 -9.86 -32.50 -14.19
C ASP A 2 -10.67 -32.45 -15.50
N VAL A 3 -11.83 -31.77 -15.49
CA VAL A 3 -12.74 -31.63 -16.61
C VAL A 3 -12.03 -31.09 -17.87
N LYS A 4 -11.07 -30.18 -17.69
CA LYS A 4 -10.27 -29.65 -18.80
C LYS A 4 -9.38 -30.71 -19.45
N ASN A 5 -8.77 -31.57 -18.67
CA ASN A 5 -7.96 -32.67 -19.19
C ASN A 5 -8.80 -33.72 -19.88
N PHE A 6 -9.99 -34.03 -19.35
CA PHE A 6 -10.92 -34.95 -19.99
C PHE A 6 -11.37 -34.42 -21.37
N ALA A 7 -11.81 -33.17 -21.44
CA ALA A 7 -12.21 -32.53 -22.70
C ALA A 7 -11.06 -32.51 -23.73
N LYS A 8 -9.82 -32.17 -23.28
CA LYS A 8 -8.63 -32.14 -24.13
C LYS A 8 -8.26 -33.52 -24.68
N VAL A 9 -8.32 -34.57 -23.86
CA VAL A 9 -8.03 -35.94 -24.24
C VAL A 9 -9.10 -36.46 -25.21
N THR A 10 -10.37 -36.18 -24.95
CA THR A 10 -11.49 -36.58 -25.81
C THR A 10 -11.42 -35.89 -27.17
N ALA A 11 -11.19 -34.59 -27.21
CA ALA A 11 -11.02 -33.83 -28.45
C ALA A 11 -9.80 -34.33 -29.26
N LYS A 12 -8.68 -34.63 -28.59
CA LYS A 12 -7.49 -35.22 -29.24
C LYS A 12 -7.78 -36.61 -29.79
N GLY A 13 -8.52 -37.47 -29.05
CA GLY A 13 -8.92 -38.80 -29.48
C GLY A 13 -9.85 -38.76 -30.68
N ALA A 14 -10.81 -37.82 -30.70
CA ALA A 14 -11.73 -37.64 -31.83
C ALA A 14 -10.99 -37.11 -33.09
N SER A 15 -10.03 -36.19 -32.94
CA SER A 15 -9.28 -35.60 -34.07
C SER A 15 -8.27 -36.56 -34.72
N THR A 16 -7.94 -37.68 -34.10
CA THR A 16 -6.92 -38.62 -34.61
C THR A 16 -7.52 -39.81 -35.39
N LYS A 17 -8.84 -40.00 -35.34
CA LYS A 17 -9.49 -41.07 -36.10
C LYS A 17 -9.73 -40.65 -37.55
N GLY A 18 -9.07 -41.28 -38.49
CA GLY A 18 -9.20 -40.97 -39.91
C GLY A 18 -10.52 -41.50 -40.57
N LEU A 19 -11.23 -42.38 -39.90
CA LEU A 19 -12.51 -42.95 -40.39
C LEU A 19 -13.62 -42.70 -39.39
N CYS A 20 -14.80 -42.34 -39.89
CA CYS A 20 -16.00 -42.19 -39.07
C CYS A 20 -16.40 -43.57 -38.48
N PRO A 21 -16.57 -43.70 -37.15
CA PRO A 21 -16.92 -44.96 -36.52
C PRO A 21 -18.34 -45.48 -36.88
N TYR A 22 -19.19 -44.60 -37.42
CA TYR A 22 -20.57 -44.94 -37.77
C TYR A 22 -20.77 -45.29 -39.26
N CYS A 23 -20.18 -44.50 -40.17
CA CYS A 23 -20.41 -44.70 -41.61
C CYS A 23 -19.15 -45.10 -42.39
N GLY A 24 -17.99 -45.18 -41.74
CA GLY A 24 -16.73 -45.59 -42.39
C GLY A 24 -16.16 -44.55 -43.38
N ALA A 25 -16.76 -43.37 -43.51
CA ALA A 25 -16.27 -42.34 -44.39
C ALA A 25 -14.94 -41.75 -43.86
N GLU A 26 -14.03 -41.42 -44.76
CA GLU A 26 -12.79 -40.72 -44.41
C GLU A 26 -13.10 -39.33 -43.86
N GLN A 27 -12.48 -39.02 -42.70
CA GLN A 27 -12.59 -37.71 -42.07
C GLN A 27 -11.41 -36.84 -42.47
N ILE A 28 -11.68 -35.77 -43.19
CA ILE A 28 -10.69 -34.80 -43.59
C ILE A 28 -10.25 -34.03 -42.33
N LYS A 29 -8.94 -33.94 -42.09
CA LYS A 29 -8.37 -33.20 -40.95
C LYS A 29 -8.40 -31.70 -41.26
N ILE A 30 -9.08 -30.94 -40.37
CA ILE A 30 -9.19 -29.50 -40.47
C ILE A 30 -8.22 -28.88 -39.45
N LYS A 31 -7.40 -27.91 -39.87
CA LYS A 31 -6.52 -27.12 -39.05
C LYS A 31 -6.98 -25.67 -39.04
N LEU A 32 -6.84 -24.98 -37.89
CA LEU A 32 -6.97 -23.55 -37.82
C LEU A 32 -5.71 -22.89 -38.42
N ASP A 33 -5.91 -22.19 -39.51
CA ASP A 33 -4.91 -21.30 -40.07
C ASP A 33 -5.07 -19.92 -39.36
N LYS A 34 -4.21 -19.73 -38.35
CA LYS A 34 -4.33 -18.53 -37.51
C LYS A 34 -4.27 -17.27 -38.37
N PRO A 35 -5.12 -16.26 -38.11
CA PRO A 35 -5.94 -16.15 -36.89
C PRO A 35 -7.41 -16.56 -37.06
N THR A 36 -7.97 -16.64 -38.30
CA THR A 36 -9.42 -16.66 -38.49
C THR A 36 -9.88 -17.63 -39.56
N THR A 37 -8.99 -18.34 -40.24
CA THR A 37 -9.28 -19.21 -41.38
C THR A 37 -9.10 -20.69 -41.05
N PHE A 38 -9.88 -21.56 -41.64
CA PHE A 38 -9.72 -23.00 -41.51
C PHE A 38 -9.16 -23.56 -42.82
N ARG A 39 -8.31 -24.55 -42.71
CA ARG A 39 -7.72 -25.24 -43.86
C ARG A 39 -7.86 -26.76 -43.73
N GLU A 40 -8.18 -27.40 -44.81
CA GLU A 40 -8.10 -28.84 -44.93
C GLU A 40 -6.66 -29.27 -45.13
N VAL A 41 -6.21 -30.26 -44.36
CA VAL A 41 -4.78 -30.62 -44.31
C VAL A 41 -4.37 -31.40 -45.56
N ASP A 42 -5.28 -32.21 -46.13
CA ASP A 42 -4.97 -33.12 -47.22
C ASP A 42 -4.81 -32.38 -48.54
N ASP A 43 -5.77 -31.49 -48.87
CA ASP A 43 -5.77 -30.72 -50.15
C ASP A 43 -5.20 -29.32 -50.01
N ASN A 44 -4.78 -28.94 -48.82
CA ASN A 44 -4.33 -27.60 -48.47
C ASN A 44 -5.33 -26.48 -48.88
N HIS A 45 -6.62 -26.87 -49.00
CA HIS A 45 -7.69 -25.96 -49.36
C HIS A 45 -8.13 -25.05 -48.20
N LYS A 46 -8.19 -23.77 -48.45
CA LYS A 46 -8.72 -22.79 -47.47
C LYS A 46 -10.25 -22.84 -47.51
N LEU A 47 -10.89 -23.14 -46.38
CA LEU A 47 -12.33 -23.13 -46.27
C LEU A 47 -12.89 -21.72 -46.27
N THR A 48 -13.86 -21.45 -47.10
CA THR A 48 -14.61 -20.19 -47.07
C THR A 48 -15.55 -20.15 -45.86
N PRO A 49 -15.88 -18.96 -45.30
CA PRO A 49 -16.85 -18.86 -44.21
C PRO A 49 -18.20 -19.51 -44.52
N LYS A 50 -18.60 -19.46 -45.78
CA LYS A 50 -19.84 -20.15 -46.22
C LYS A 50 -19.75 -21.65 -46.01
N GLU A 51 -18.69 -22.29 -46.45
CA GLU A 51 -18.46 -23.74 -46.25
C GLU A 51 -18.35 -24.11 -44.77
N VAL A 52 -17.65 -23.26 -43.97
CA VAL A 52 -17.60 -23.47 -42.53
C VAL A 52 -18.99 -23.40 -41.89
N ARG A 53 -19.78 -22.40 -42.29
CA ARG A 53 -21.14 -22.24 -41.79
C ARG A 53 -22.03 -23.42 -42.19
N GLU A 54 -22.02 -23.85 -43.47
CA GLU A 54 -22.78 -24.98 -43.94
C GLU A 54 -22.42 -26.29 -43.20
N ARG A 55 -21.17 -26.48 -42.84
CA ARG A 55 -20.75 -27.64 -42.01
C ARG A 55 -21.28 -27.55 -40.60
N LEU A 56 -21.25 -26.35 -39.98
CA LEU A 56 -21.78 -26.14 -38.65
C LEU A 56 -23.32 -26.28 -38.59
N GLU A 57 -24.03 -25.86 -39.64
CA GLU A 57 -25.49 -26.00 -39.76
C GLU A 57 -25.94 -27.46 -39.83
N ARG A 58 -25.05 -28.38 -40.25
CA ARG A 58 -25.36 -29.83 -40.31
C ARG A 58 -25.34 -30.52 -38.95
N ILE A 59 -24.84 -29.85 -37.89
CA ILE A 59 -24.81 -30.39 -36.52
C ILE A 59 -26.26 -30.44 -35.98
N THR A 60 -26.70 -31.61 -35.52
CA THR A 60 -28.06 -31.80 -35.00
C THR A 60 -28.23 -31.15 -33.63
N ASP A 61 -29.45 -30.78 -33.26
CA ASP A 61 -29.74 -30.16 -31.96
C ASP A 61 -29.45 -31.12 -30.79
N GLU A 62 -29.57 -32.44 -30.99
CA GLU A 62 -29.24 -33.45 -29.98
C GLU A 62 -27.73 -33.49 -29.72
N ASP A 63 -26.92 -33.41 -30.78
CA ASP A 63 -25.47 -33.37 -30.67
C ASP A 63 -25.00 -32.06 -30.01
N LEU A 64 -25.66 -30.94 -30.31
CA LEU A 64 -25.35 -29.63 -29.69
C LEU A 64 -25.61 -29.65 -28.18
N ALA A 65 -26.73 -30.23 -27.74
CA ALA A 65 -27.02 -30.38 -26.33
C ALA A 65 -25.97 -31.26 -25.62
N THR A 66 -25.49 -32.32 -26.28
CA THR A 66 -24.42 -33.18 -25.76
C THR A 66 -23.09 -32.45 -25.66
N LEU A 67 -22.78 -31.50 -26.57
CA LEU A 67 -21.59 -30.62 -26.54
C LEU A 67 -21.71 -29.49 -25.55
N GLY A 68 -22.85 -29.30 -24.89
CA GLY A 68 -23.08 -28.25 -23.90
C GLY A 68 -23.54 -26.92 -24.51
N PHE A 69 -23.99 -26.89 -25.75
CA PHE A 69 -24.64 -25.75 -26.38
C PHE A 69 -26.16 -25.85 -26.21
N ASP A 70 -26.81 -24.73 -25.97
CA ASP A 70 -28.26 -24.64 -26.01
C ASP A 70 -28.70 -24.26 -27.44
N PRO A 71 -29.38 -25.15 -28.18
CA PRO A 71 -29.76 -24.87 -29.55
C PRO A 71 -30.69 -23.68 -29.74
N ALA A 72 -31.44 -23.31 -28.68
CA ALA A 72 -32.36 -22.18 -28.74
C ALA A 72 -31.65 -20.83 -28.65
N THR A 73 -30.52 -20.77 -27.93
CA THR A 73 -29.83 -19.51 -27.61
C THR A 73 -28.44 -19.38 -28.24
N CYS A 74 -27.76 -20.46 -28.57
CA CYS A 74 -26.40 -20.46 -29.10
C CYS A 74 -26.12 -21.61 -30.05
N ARG A 75 -26.32 -21.40 -31.34
CA ARG A 75 -25.91 -22.37 -32.36
C ARG A 75 -24.54 -22.03 -32.94
N PRO A 76 -23.65 -23.01 -33.23
CA PRO A 76 -22.28 -22.75 -33.70
C PRO A 76 -22.21 -22.00 -35.04
N GLU A 77 -23.16 -22.21 -35.96
CA GLU A 77 -23.21 -21.50 -37.24
C GLU A 77 -23.41 -19.98 -37.08
N TRP A 78 -24.00 -19.55 -35.97
CA TRP A 78 -24.15 -18.11 -35.70
C TRP A 78 -22.83 -17.41 -35.38
N MET A 79 -21.78 -18.15 -35.08
CA MET A 79 -20.42 -17.60 -34.89
C MET A 79 -19.83 -17.10 -36.23
N VAL A 80 -20.33 -17.58 -37.36
CA VAL A 80 -19.98 -17.07 -38.69
C VAL A 80 -20.95 -15.95 -39.06
N LEU A 81 -20.46 -14.72 -39.00
CA LEU A 81 -21.29 -13.52 -39.21
C LEU A 81 -21.80 -13.44 -40.67
N THR A 82 -23.09 -13.23 -40.83
CA THR A 82 -23.74 -12.90 -42.14
C THR A 82 -24.10 -11.42 -42.20
N ALA A 83 -24.25 -10.76 -41.09
CA ALA A 83 -24.51 -9.33 -40.99
C ALA A 83 -23.62 -8.72 -39.93
N LEU A 84 -23.03 -7.54 -40.21
CA LEU A 84 -22.24 -6.79 -39.26
C LEU A 84 -23.11 -5.78 -38.55
N ALA A 85 -23.12 -5.82 -37.21
CA ALA A 85 -23.80 -4.81 -36.41
C ALA A 85 -23.10 -3.44 -36.54
N VAL A 86 -23.88 -2.42 -36.83
CA VAL A 86 -23.40 -1.04 -36.93
C VAL A 86 -23.61 -0.35 -35.59
N PRO A 87 -22.53 0.07 -34.88
CA PRO A 87 -22.68 0.78 -33.62
C PRO A 87 -23.32 2.15 -33.83
N PRO A 88 -24.14 2.64 -32.86
CA PRO A 88 -24.77 3.95 -32.96
C PRO A 88 -23.73 5.07 -33.02
N VAL A 89 -24.13 6.23 -33.50
CA VAL A 89 -23.24 7.40 -33.70
C VAL A 89 -22.62 7.87 -32.37
N THR A 90 -23.33 7.68 -31.25
CA THR A 90 -22.80 8.03 -29.92
C THR A 90 -21.58 7.24 -29.49
N VAL A 91 -21.39 6.00 -30.02
CA VAL A 91 -20.19 5.17 -29.76
C VAL A 91 -19.00 5.62 -30.62
N ARG A 92 -19.25 6.28 -31.74
CA ARG A 92 -18.26 6.74 -32.70
C ARG A 92 -18.52 8.21 -33.11
N PRO A 93 -18.47 9.15 -32.16
CA PRO A 93 -18.80 10.55 -32.43
C PRO A 93 -17.79 11.17 -33.42
N SER A 94 -18.27 12.02 -34.31
CA SER A 94 -17.41 12.90 -35.07
C SER A 94 -17.19 14.22 -34.35
N ILE A 95 -15.93 14.63 -34.21
CA ILE A 95 -15.51 15.83 -33.51
C ILE A 95 -15.13 16.88 -34.51
N THR A 96 -15.69 18.12 -34.39
CA THR A 96 -15.23 19.27 -35.17
C THR A 96 -14.06 19.91 -34.44
N LEU A 97 -12.92 19.99 -35.09
CA LEU A 97 -11.72 20.65 -34.56
C LEU A 97 -11.87 22.18 -34.65
N ASP A 98 -11.06 22.91 -33.89
CA ASP A 98 -11.04 24.38 -33.91
C ASP A 98 -10.71 24.96 -35.32
N SER A 99 -10.03 24.18 -36.16
CA SER A 99 -9.79 24.48 -37.56
C SER A 99 -11.03 24.41 -38.47
N GLY A 100 -12.18 23.91 -37.96
CA GLY A 100 -13.37 23.65 -38.76
C GLY A 100 -13.40 22.26 -39.43
N ASP A 101 -12.30 21.51 -39.37
CA ASP A 101 -12.21 20.17 -39.95
C ASP A 101 -12.95 19.16 -39.07
N ARG A 102 -13.57 18.15 -39.69
CA ARG A 102 -14.19 17.01 -38.98
C ARG A 102 -13.19 15.87 -38.80
N SER A 103 -12.98 15.50 -37.55
CA SER A 103 -12.26 14.28 -37.21
C SER A 103 -13.25 13.16 -36.96
N GLU A 104 -13.16 12.10 -37.78
CA GLU A 104 -13.99 10.90 -37.62
C GLU A 104 -13.32 9.87 -36.71
N ASP A 105 -14.15 9.11 -36.00
CA ASP A 105 -13.69 8.04 -35.11
C ASP A 105 -13.06 6.86 -35.87
N ASP A 106 -12.10 6.17 -35.24
CA ASP A 106 -11.38 5.02 -35.81
C ASP A 106 -12.34 3.90 -36.27
N LEU A 107 -13.46 3.67 -35.55
CA LEU A 107 -14.48 2.67 -35.94
C LEU A 107 -15.18 3.10 -37.25
N THR A 108 -15.44 4.36 -37.45
CA THR A 108 -16.04 4.88 -38.70
C THR A 108 -15.13 4.63 -39.87
N HIS A 109 -13.82 4.88 -39.74
CA HIS A 109 -12.84 4.58 -40.80
C HIS A 109 -12.84 3.08 -41.13
N LYS A 110 -12.83 2.21 -40.17
CA LYS A 110 -12.87 0.75 -40.40
C LYS A 110 -14.15 0.29 -41.04
N MET A 111 -15.30 0.84 -40.64
CA MET A 111 -16.58 0.52 -41.26
C MET A 111 -16.65 0.95 -42.72
N VAL A 112 -16.10 2.11 -43.07
CA VAL A 112 -16.00 2.56 -44.45
C VAL A 112 -15.14 1.60 -45.27
N ASP A 113 -14.02 1.14 -44.73
CA ASP A 113 -13.18 0.13 -45.39
C ASP A 113 -13.94 -1.17 -45.64
N VAL A 114 -14.65 -1.69 -44.63
CA VAL A 114 -15.49 -2.88 -44.79
C VAL A 114 -16.56 -2.70 -45.88
N LEU A 115 -17.27 -1.57 -45.88
CA LEU A 115 -18.30 -1.29 -46.89
C LEU A 115 -17.71 -1.22 -48.29
N ARG A 116 -16.57 -0.55 -48.48
CA ARG A 116 -15.90 -0.43 -49.79
C ARG A 116 -15.48 -1.79 -50.34
N ILE A 117 -14.88 -2.61 -49.53
CA ILE A 117 -14.44 -3.95 -49.96
C ILE A 117 -15.65 -4.86 -50.20
N ASN A 118 -16.65 -4.83 -49.35
CA ASN A 118 -17.88 -5.60 -49.56
C ASN A 118 -18.59 -5.21 -50.85
N GLN A 119 -18.68 -3.93 -51.21
CA GLN A 119 -19.24 -3.47 -52.42
C GLN A 119 -18.42 -3.95 -53.63
N ARG A 120 -17.08 -3.81 -53.60
CA ARG A 120 -16.20 -4.33 -54.65
C ARG A 120 -16.33 -5.85 -54.81
N LEU A 121 -16.40 -6.62 -53.75
CA LEU A 121 -16.60 -8.07 -53.77
C LEU A 121 -17.94 -8.41 -54.47
N ARG A 122 -19.01 -7.71 -54.13
CA ARG A 122 -20.30 -7.86 -54.73
C ARG A 122 -20.31 -7.60 -56.23
N GLU A 123 -19.76 -6.45 -56.64
CA GLU A 123 -19.64 -6.04 -58.06
C GLU A 123 -18.83 -7.05 -58.88
N ASN A 124 -17.68 -7.53 -58.37
CA ASN A 124 -16.85 -8.51 -59.06
C ASN A 124 -17.51 -9.88 -59.16
N ARG A 125 -18.20 -10.31 -58.10
CA ARG A 125 -18.96 -11.56 -58.11
C ARG A 125 -20.11 -11.49 -59.13
N ASP A 126 -20.87 -10.40 -59.15
CA ASP A 126 -22.04 -10.24 -60.01
C ASP A 126 -21.60 -10.02 -61.49
N ALA A 127 -20.38 -9.48 -61.74
CA ALA A 127 -19.77 -9.39 -63.07
C ALA A 127 -19.10 -10.69 -63.57
N GLY A 128 -19.08 -11.77 -62.77
CA GLY A 128 -18.47 -13.05 -63.16
C GLY A 128 -16.94 -13.01 -63.23
N ALA A 129 -16.28 -12.19 -62.40
CA ALA A 129 -14.82 -12.09 -62.37
C ALA A 129 -14.15 -13.43 -62.06
N PRO A 130 -12.85 -13.62 -62.45
CA PRO A 130 -12.10 -14.82 -62.14
C PRO A 130 -12.12 -15.14 -60.63
N GLN A 131 -12.24 -16.43 -60.28
CA GLN A 131 -12.38 -16.88 -58.91
C GLN A 131 -11.23 -16.39 -57.97
N LEU A 132 -10.00 -16.33 -58.52
CA LEU A 132 -8.85 -15.84 -57.77
C LEU A 132 -9.05 -14.41 -57.28
N ILE A 133 -9.62 -13.52 -58.09
CA ILE A 133 -9.87 -12.13 -57.70
C ILE A 133 -10.97 -12.04 -56.65
N VAL A 134 -11.96 -12.90 -56.72
CA VAL A 134 -13.05 -12.99 -55.72
C VAL A 134 -12.51 -13.49 -54.38
N GLU A 135 -11.64 -14.49 -54.39
CA GLU A 135 -10.98 -15.04 -53.20
C GLU A 135 -10.07 -14.00 -52.54
N ASP A 136 -9.26 -13.24 -53.32
CA ASP A 136 -8.39 -12.15 -52.79
C ASP A 136 -9.25 -11.06 -52.13
N LEU A 137 -10.32 -10.63 -52.74
CA LEU A 137 -11.22 -9.62 -52.18
C LEU A 137 -11.93 -10.11 -50.95
N TRP A 138 -12.25 -11.39 -50.92
CA TRP A 138 -12.84 -12.01 -49.75
C TRP A 138 -11.85 -12.12 -48.59
N GLU A 139 -10.59 -12.53 -48.81
CA GLU A 139 -9.53 -12.47 -47.78
C GLU A 139 -9.33 -11.05 -47.25
N LEU A 140 -9.37 -10.05 -48.13
CA LEU A 140 -9.25 -8.63 -47.74
C LEU A 140 -10.46 -8.19 -46.88
N LEU A 141 -11.68 -8.64 -47.20
CA LEU A 141 -12.87 -8.41 -46.37
C LEU A 141 -12.72 -9.05 -45.00
N GLN A 142 -12.26 -10.29 -44.94
CA GLN A 142 -11.98 -11.00 -43.70
C GLN A 142 -10.94 -10.26 -42.86
N TYR A 143 -9.89 -9.77 -43.46
CA TYR A 143 -8.88 -8.91 -42.79
C TYR A 143 -9.52 -7.67 -42.18
N HIS A 144 -10.37 -6.95 -42.94
CA HIS A 144 -11.01 -5.73 -42.40
C HIS A 144 -12.01 -6.03 -41.29
N ILE A 145 -12.75 -7.12 -41.36
CA ILE A 145 -13.65 -7.57 -40.29
C ILE A 145 -12.86 -8.00 -39.05
N THR A 146 -11.79 -8.77 -39.21
CA THR A 146 -10.94 -9.19 -38.09
C THR A 146 -10.32 -7.98 -37.39
N THR A 147 -9.75 -7.04 -38.15
CA THR A 147 -9.17 -5.82 -37.57
C THR A 147 -10.21 -4.84 -37.04
N TYR A 148 -11.47 -4.93 -37.44
CA TYR A 148 -12.57 -4.18 -36.83
C TYR A 148 -12.88 -4.68 -35.42
N PHE A 149 -12.85 -5.99 -35.21
CA PHE A 149 -13.05 -6.57 -33.87
C PHE A 149 -11.79 -6.46 -33.02
N ASP A 150 -10.63 -6.89 -33.51
CA ASP A 150 -9.37 -6.85 -32.79
C ASP A 150 -8.19 -6.49 -33.72
N ASN A 151 -7.67 -5.27 -33.57
CA ASN A 151 -6.54 -4.77 -34.35
C ASN A 151 -5.16 -5.20 -33.80
N GLN A 152 -5.11 -6.03 -32.74
CA GLN A 152 -3.89 -6.57 -32.14
C GLN A 152 -3.81 -8.09 -32.27
N THR A 153 -4.55 -8.67 -33.18
CA THR A 153 -4.51 -10.10 -33.44
C THR A 153 -3.14 -10.52 -33.99
N SER A 154 -2.51 -11.53 -33.35
CA SER A 154 -1.20 -12.03 -33.77
C SER A 154 -1.26 -12.66 -35.18
N GLY A 155 -0.25 -12.42 -36.00
CA GLY A 155 -0.16 -12.92 -37.38
C GLY A 155 -0.84 -12.06 -38.44
N ILE A 156 -1.49 -10.95 -38.06
CA ILE A 156 -2.07 -9.97 -38.98
C ILE A 156 -1.44 -8.60 -38.76
N PRO A 157 -1.03 -7.89 -39.81
CA PRO A 157 -0.53 -6.53 -39.69
C PRO A 157 -1.65 -5.61 -39.18
N PRO A 158 -1.40 -4.78 -38.14
CA PRO A 158 -2.43 -3.92 -37.59
C PRO A 158 -2.82 -2.82 -38.59
N ALA A 159 -4.10 -2.56 -38.69
CA ALA A 159 -4.62 -1.44 -39.48
C ALA A 159 -4.19 -0.11 -38.82
N ARG A 160 -3.67 0.81 -39.64
CA ARG A 160 -3.12 2.09 -39.21
C ARG A 160 -3.87 3.26 -39.81
N HIS A 161 -3.94 4.34 -39.04
CA HIS A 161 -4.38 5.64 -39.54
C HIS A 161 -3.31 6.23 -40.51
N ARG A 162 -3.67 7.22 -41.32
CA ARG A 162 -2.73 7.92 -42.24
C ARG A 162 -1.49 8.49 -41.54
N SER A 163 -1.60 8.79 -40.21
CA SER A 163 -0.50 9.25 -39.36
C SER A 163 0.42 8.11 -38.88
N GLY A 164 0.20 6.87 -39.28
CA GLY A 164 0.97 5.69 -38.81
C GLY A 164 0.50 5.10 -37.48
N ARG A 165 -0.37 5.77 -36.74
CA ARG A 165 -0.92 5.28 -35.46
C ARG A 165 -1.83 4.07 -35.70
N PRO A 166 -1.73 2.97 -34.91
CA PRO A 166 -2.67 1.87 -34.99
C PRO A 166 -4.07 2.32 -34.57
N LEU A 167 -5.10 1.85 -35.29
CA LEU A 167 -6.50 2.17 -35.01
C LEU A 167 -6.96 1.47 -33.73
N LYS A 168 -7.72 2.17 -32.90
CA LYS A 168 -8.40 1.61 -31.71
C LYS A 168 -9.76 1.08 -32.11
N THR A 169 -9.86 -0.24 -32.19
CA THR A 169 -11.08 -0.95 -32.58
C THR A 169 -11.80 -1.56 -31.35
N LEU A 170 -12.82 -2.39 -31.52
CA LEU A 170 -13.70 -2.81 -30.42
C LEU A 170 -12.94 -3.46 -29.27
N ALA A 171 -12.07 -4.43 -29.55
CA ALA A 171 -11.32 -5.12 -28.50
C ALA A 171 -10.39 -4.15 -27.73
N GLN A 172 -9.71 -3.23 -28.42
CA GLN A 172 -8.84 -2.24 -27.79
C GLN A 172 -9.60 -1.23 -26.92
N ARG A 173 -10.89 -1.00 -27.20
CA ARG A 173 -11.76 -0.15 -26.38
C ARG A 173 -12.21 -0.84 -25.10
N LEU A 174 -12.26 -2.17 -25.08
CA LEU A 174 -12.70 -2.96 -23.92
C LEU A 174 -11.54 -3.47 -23.07
N LYS A 175 -10.47 -3.96 -23.73
CA LYS A 175 -9.31 -4.57 -23.10
C LYS A 175 -8.35 -3.54 -22.48
N GLY A 176 -7.55 -4.01 -21.52
CA GLY A 176 -6.38 -3.32 -21.03
C GLY A 176 -6.66 -2.23 -19.99
N LYS A 177 -5.60 -1.53 -19.59
CA LYS A 177 -5.62 -0.49 -18.55
C LYS A 177 -6.48 0.72 -18.95
N GLU A 178 -6.48 1.07 -20.21
CA GLU A 178 -7.22 2.21 -20.76
C GLU A 178 -8.58 1.83 -21.38
N GLY A 179 -8.95 0.53 -21.27
CA GLY A 179 -10.21 0.03 -21.79
C GLY A 179 -11.40 0.42 -20.91
N ARG A 180 -12.62 0.22 -21.47
CA ARG A 180 -13.86 0.64 -20.85
C ARG A 180 -14.08 0.03 -19.46
N PHE A 181 -13.75 -1.23 -19.28
CA PHE A 181 -13.94 -1.90 -18.00
C PHE A 181 -13.07 -1.29 -16.90
N ARG A 182 -11.78 -1.10 -17.14
CA ARG A 182 -10.83 -0.65 -16.11
C ARG A 182 -10.84 0.85 -15.87
N SER A 183 -11.03 1.68 -16.91
CA SER A 183 -10.88 3.14 -16.79
C SER A 183 -12.20 3.90 -16.71
N ASN A 184 -13.36 3.25 -17.00
CA ASN A 184 -14.64 3.94 -17.01
C ASN A 184 -15.74 3.26 -16.18
N LEU A 185 -15.64 1.93 -15.93
CA LEU A 185 -16.64 1.18 -15.17
C LEU A 185 -16.13 0.83 -13.77
N SER A 186 -15.01 0.12 -13.65
CA SER A 186 -14.41 -0.21 -12.35
C SER A 186 -13.84 1.02 -11.63
N GLY A 187 -13.27 1.94 -12.39
CA GLY A 187 -12.78 3.23 -11.89
C GLY A 187 -13.05 4.33 -12.90
N LYS A 188 -13.50 5.48 -12.44
CA LYS A 188 -13.77 6.64 -13.27
C LYS A 188 -13.31 7.93 -12.60
N ARG A 189 -13.09 8.98 -13.40
CA ARG A 189 -12.83 10.32 -12.87
C ARG A 189 -14.11 10.88 -12.27
N VAL A 190 -13.97 11.50 -11.10
CA VAL A 190 -15.10 12.02 -10.34
C VAL A 190 -14.99 13.52 -10.16
N ASN A 191 -16.15 14.20 -10.05
CA ASN A 191 -16.24 15.61 -9.71
C ASN A 191 -16.17 15.81 -8.19
N PHE A 192 -16.14 17.04 -7.75
CA PHE A 192 -16.05 17.44 -6.34
C PHE A 192 -14.82 16.87 -5.63
N SER A 193 -13.70 16.83 -6.36
CA SER A 193 -12.42 16.37 -5.85
C SER A 193 -11.34 17.42 -6.04
N ALA A 194 -10.36 17.42 -5.14
CA ALA A 194 -9.18 18.27 -5.24
C ALA A 194 -7.92 17.43 -5.00
N ARG A 195 -6.79 17.91 -5.50
CA ARG A 195 -5.48 17.30 -5.31
C ARG A 195 -4.43 18.39 -5.12
N THR A 196 -3.65 18.27 -4.06
CA THR A 196 -2.51 19.13 -3.83
C THR A 196 -1.46 18.43 -2.96
N VAL A 197 -0.31 19.08 -2.83
CA VAL A 197 0.79 18.65 -1.96
C VAL A 197 0.34 18.70 -0.50
N ILE A 198 0.86 17.80 0.31
CA ILE A 198 0.60 17.72 1.75
C ILE A 198 1.70 18.39 2.57
N SER A 199 1.32 18.92 3.73
CA SER A 199 2.24 19.51 4.72
C SER A 199 1.86 19.03 6.12
N PRO A 200 2.81 18.93 7.06
CA PRO A 200 2.51 18.54 8.43
C PRO A 200 1.90 19.70 9.23
N ASP A 201 0.93 19.38 10.09
CA ASP A 201 0.47 20.29 11.15
C ASP A 201 0.12 19.50 12.42
N PRO A 202 1.01 19.46 13.40
CA PRO A 202 0.80 18.69 14.62
C PRO A 202 -0.24 19.30 15.57
N MET A 203 -0.71 20.51 15.29
CA MET A 203 -1.73 21.18 16.12
C MET A 203 -3.16 20.79 15.72
N LEU A 204 -3.36 20.28 14.50
CA LEU A 204 -4.63 19.73 14.07
C LEU A 204 -4.92 18.43 14.83
N SER A 205 -6.23 18.18 15.07
CA SER A 205 -6.67 16.87 15.55
C SER A 205 -6.39 15.80 14.51
N ILE A 206 -6.23 14.54 14.93
CA ILE A 206 -6.13 13.41 13.98
C ILE A 206 -7.36 13.31 13.07
N ASN A 207 -8.51 13.77 13.52
CA ASN A 207 -9.76 13.78 12.75
C ASN A 207 -9.90 14.97 11.80
N ASP A 208 -9.04 15.98 11.88
CA ASP A 208 -9.14 17.19 11.08
C ASP A 208 -8.19 17.17 9.87
N VAL A 209 -8.58 17.85 8.80
CA VAL A 209 -7.74 18.13 7.64
C VAL A 209 -7.78 19.61 7.29
N GLY A 210 -6.63 20.25 7.18
CA GLY A 210 -6.50 21.63 6.75
C GLY A 210 -6.63 21.73 5.22
N ILE A 211 -7.58 22.55 4.76
CA ILE A 211 -7.87 22.76 3.34
C ILE A 211 -7.55 24.20 2.96
N PRO A 212 -6.82 24.42 1.84
CA PRO A 212 -6.58 25.76 1.32
C PRO A 212 -7.89 26.50 1.00
N THR A 213 -7.95 27.79 1.29
CA THR A 213 -9.11 28.64 0.99
C THR A 213 -9.54 28.58 -0.49
N VAL A 214 -8.57 28.48 -1.40
CA VAL A 214 -8.83 28.36 -2.85
C VAL A 214 -9.63 27.09 -3.16
N ALA A 215 -9.23 25.97 -2.62
CA ALA A 215 -9.95 24.70 -2.81
C ALA A 215 -11.33 24.72 -2.13
N ALA A 216 -11.42 25.32 -0.96
CA ALA A 216 -12.67 25.43 -0.21
C ALA A 216 -13.75 26.27 -0.92
N ARG A 217 -13.34 27.23 -1.75
CA ARG A 217 -14.26 28.05 -2.58
C ARG A 217 -14.79 27.33 -3.81
N GLU A 218 -13.96 26.50 -4.43
CA GLU A 218 -14.35 25.76 -5.65
C GLU A 218 -15.21 24.54 -5.34
N LEU A 219 -14.91 23.85 -4.24
CA LEU A 219 -15.60 22.64 -3.82
C LEU A 219 -16.92 22.99 -3.12
N THR A 220 -18.00 22.32 -3.49
CA THR A 220 -19.34 22.62 -2.99
C THR A 220 -20.00 21.41 -2.36
N VAL A 221 -20.84 21.70 -1.39
CA VAL A 221 -21.69 20.75 -0.67
C VAL A 221 -23.14 21.09 -0.97
N PRO A 222 -23.95 20.18 -1.53
CA PRO A 222 -25.36 20.43 -1.75
C PRO A 222 -26.13 20.38 -0.42
N VAL A 223 -26.99 21.35 -0.22
CA VAL A 223 -27.90 21.42 0.92
C VAL A 223 -29.31 21.70 0.40
N HIS A 224 -30.24 20.83 0.74
CA HIS A 224 -31.67 21.03 0.42
C HIS A 224 -32.26 22.15 1.26
N VAL A 225 -33.02 23.03 0.60
CA VAL A 225 -33.72 24.13 1.26
C VAL A 225 -35.02 23.61 1.87
N ASN A 226 -35.17 23.84 3.15
CA ASN A 226 -36.40 23.58 3.89
C ASN A 226 -36.75 24.79 4.77
N GLU A 227 -37.93 24.79 5.38
CA GLU A 227 -38.45 25.91 6.19
C GLU A 227 -37.52 26.29 7.36
N HIS A 228 -36.72 25.32 7.87
CA HIS A 228 -35.83 25.55 9.04
C HIS A 228 -34.47 26.14 8.67
N ASN A 229 -34.02 25.97 7.43
CA ASN A 229 -32.68 26.39 7.02
C ASN A 229 -32.67 27.52 5.97
N ILE A 230 -33.83 27.89 5.46
CA ILE A 230 -34.00 28.87 4.36
C ILE A 230 -33.34 30.22 4.68
N GLU A 231 -33.47 30.73 5.90
CA GLU A 231 -32.90 32.02 6.29
C GLU A 231 -31.38 31.98 6.27
N LYS A 232 -30.79 30.93 6.85
CA LYS A 232 -29.34 30.73 6.83
C LYS A 232 -28.78 30.56 5.42
N LEU A 233 -29.55 29.86 4.55
CA LEU A 233 -29.14 29.66 3.16
C LEU A 233 -29.27 30.92 2.32
N ARG A 234 -30.29 31.77 2.60
CA ARG A 234 -30.43 33.09 1.98
C ARG A 234 -29.23 33.97 2.29
N GLU A 235 -28.76 34.00 3.54
CA GLU A 235 -27.55 34.72 3.91
C GLU A 235 -26.30 34.20 3.18
N LEU A 236 -26.16 32.88 3.06
CA LEU A 236 -25.04 32.28 2.32
C LEU A 236 -25.07 32.61 0.84
N VAL A 237 -26.25 32.58 0.22
CA VAL A 237 -26.40 32.91 -1.20
C VAL A 237 -26.20 34.41 -1.44
N ALA A 238 -26.69 35.26 -0.56
CA ALA A 238 -26.53 36.70 -0.65
C ALA A 238 -25.07 37.18 -0.56
N ARG A 239 -24.22 36.39 0.15
CA ARG A 239 -22.77 36.69 0.21
C ARG A 239 -22.05 36.45 -1.12
N GLY A 240 -22.64 35.69 -2.03
CA GLY A 240 -22.07 35.37 -3.32
C GLY A 240 -20.85 34.42 -3.23
N PRO A 241 -20.18 34.13 -4.35
CA PRO A 241 -19.05 33.21 -4.41
C PRO A 241 -17.72 33.83 -3.95
N THR A 242 -17.61 35.18 -3.97
CA THR A 242 -16.36 35.89 -3.70
C THR A 242 -16.46 36.72 -2.44
N PRO A 243 -15.67 36.44 -1.38
CA PRO A 243 -15.67 37.30 -0.19
C PRO A 243 -14.98 38.64 -0.48
N PRO A 244 -15.20 39.66 0.39
CA PRO A 244 -14.44 40.91 0.36
C PRO A 244 -12.92 40.64 0.41
N GLU A 245 -12.13 41.46 -0.28
CA GLU A 245 -10.68 41.26 -0.51
C GLU A 245 -9.86 41.10 0.77
N ASP A 246 -10.26 41.71 1.88
CA ASP A 246 -9.52 41.73 3.15
C ASP A 246 -10.13 40.83 4.24
N ALA A 247 -11.10 40.02 3.94
CA ALA A 247 -11.79 39.24 4.96
C ALA A 247 -11.19 37.83 5.13
N GLU A 248 -11.14 37.38 6.38
CA GLU A 248 -11.00 35.96 6.72
C GLU A 248 -12.02 35.15 5.91
N TYR A 249 -11.70 33.89 5.58
CA TYR A 249 -12.60 33.08 4.75
C TYR A 249 -14.05 33.06 5.23
N ILE A 250 -14.94 33.60 4.44
CA ILE A 250 -16.39 33.57 4.68
C ILE A 250 -17.02 32.68 3.60
N PRO A 251 -17.73 31.58 3.99
CA PRO A 251 -18.35 30.70 3.02
C PRO A 251 -19.54 31.38 2.32
N GLY A 252 -19.67 31.16 1.04
CA GLY A 252 -20.77 31.57 0.19
C GLY A 252 -21.43 30.39 -0.55
N ALA A 253 -22.11 30.66 -1.63
CA ALA A 253 -22.73 29.66 -2.49
C ALA A 253 -22.34 29.89 -3.95
N ASN A 254 -22.05 28.81 -4.67
CA ASN A 254 -21.63 28.86 -6.08
C ASN A 254 -22.80 28.64 -7.04
N TYR A 255 -23.77 27.80 -6.67
CA TYR A 255 -24.90 27.44 -7.50
C TYR A 255 -26.17 27.24 -6.67
N VAL A 256 -27.29 27.49 -7.30
CA VAL A 256 -28.63 27.16 -6.79
C VAL A 256 -29.36 26.34 -7.85
N ILE A 257 -29.86 25.18 -7.47
CA ILE A 257 -30.62 24.29 -8.34
C ILE A 257 -32.09 24.42 -7.94
N ARG A 258 -32.94 24.78 -8.89
CA ARG A 258 -34.39 24.89 -8.68
C ARG A 258 -35.06 23.51 -8.67
N SER A 259 -36.27 23.44 -8.23
CA SER A 259 -37.11 22.23 -8.25
C SER A 259 -37.33 21.67 -9.68
N ASP A 260 -37.21 22.52 -10.72
CA ASP A 260 -37.27 22.14 -12.14
C ASP A 260 -35.96 21.58 -12.69
N GLY A 261 -34.89 21.44 -11.84
CA GLY A 261 -33.57 20.95 -12.19
C GLY A 261 -32.66 21.99 -12.88
N ARG A 262 -33.10 23.22 -13.06
CA ARG A 262 -32.26 24.28 -13.61
C ARG A 262 -31.23 24.74 -12.61
N ARG A 263 -29.95 24.73 -13.04
CA ARG A 263 -28.80 25.15 -12.24
C ARG A 263 -28.49 26.62 -12.54
N ILE A 264 -28.60 27.46 -11.54
CA ILE A 264 -28.30 28.90 -11.61
C ILE A 264 -26.96 29.13 -10.99
N ARG A 265 -26.04 29.75 -11.73
CA ARG A 265 -24.75 30.19 -11.17
C ARG A 265 -24.95 31.47 -10.38
N VAL A 266 -24.51 31.45 -9.13
CA VAL A 266 -24.49 32.65 -8.27
C VAL A 266 -23.24 33.46 -8.67
N THR A 267 -23.44 34.76 -8.84
CA THR A 267 -22.37 35.74 -9.10
C THR A 267 -22.59 36.92 -8.16
N ASP A 268 -21.58 37.71 -7.90
CA ASP A 268 -21.68 38.85 -7.00
C ASP A 268 -22.76 39.87 -7.43
N ARG A 269 -23.15 39.86 -8.71
CA ARG A 269 -24.17 40.73 -9.28
C ARG A 269 -25.62 40.25 -9.04
N ASN A 270 -25.82 38.91 -9.04
CA ASN A 270 -27.16 38.32 -8.94
C ASN A 270 -27.42 37.64 -7.59
N ALA A 271 -26.43 37.68 -6.69
CA ALA A 271 -26.49 36.95 -5.41
C ALA A 271 -27.71 37.35 -4.58
N GLN A 272 -28.05 38.63 -4.52
CA GLN A 272 -29.22 39.12 -3.77
C GLN A 272 -30.55 38.70 -4.40
N ASP A 273 -30.70 38.85 -5.72
CA ASP A 273 -31.91 38.43 -6.43
C ASP A 273 -32.16 36.91 -6.31
N VAL A 274 -31.10 36.13 -6.38
CA VAL A 274 -31.19 34.68 -6.21
C VAL A 274 -31.51 34.30 -4.77
N ALA A 275 -30.98 35.04 -3.80
CA ALA A 275 -31.27 34.81 -2.38
C ALA A 275 -32.73 35.12 -2.01
N GLU A 276 -33.30 36.24 -2.54
CA GLU A 276 -34.70 36.61 -2.34
C GLU A 276 -35.66 35.62 -3.01
N GLY A 277 -35.26 35.10 -4.19
CA GLY A 277 -36.01 34.08 -4.94
C GLY A 277 -35.82 32.65 -4.44
N LEU A 278 -35.18 32.41 -3.28
CA LEU A 278 -34.99 31.09 -2.74
C LEU A 278 -36.29 30.53 -2.12
N GLU A 279 -36.74 29.38 -2.62
CA GLU A 279 -37.93 28.67 -2.20
C GLU A 279 -37.58 27.30 -1.58
N PRO A 280 -38.46 26.72 -0.76
CA PRO A 280 -38.32 25.33 -0.34
C PRO A 280 -38.19 24.38 -1.54
N ASP A 281 -37.58 23.20 -1.35
CA ASP A 281 -37.27 22.19 -2.37
C ASP A 281 -36.16 22.58 -3.39
N TYR A 282 -35.59 23.78 -3.27
CA TYR A 282 -34.38 24.11 -3.99
C TYR A 282 -33.15 23.42 -3.36
N THR A 283 -32.05 23.29 -4.09
CA THR A 283 -30.77 22.82 -3.56
C THR A 283 -29.74 23.91 -3.73
N VAL A 284 -29.10 24.30 -2.63
CA VAL A 284 -28.02 25.29 -2.64
C VAL A 284 -26.68 24.52 -2.58
N GLU A 285 -25.84 24.72 -3.59
CA GLU A 285 -24.45 24.24 -3.56
C GLU A 285 -23.58 25.29 -2.85
N ARG A 286 -23.43 25.13 -1.53
CA ARG A 286 -22.62 26.01 -0.71
C ARG A 286 -21.14 25.61 -0.75
N GLN A 287 -20.25 26.56 -0.54
CA GLN A 287 -18.83 26.33 -0.33
C GLN A 287 -18.59 25.56 0.97
N LEU A 288 -17.39 25.00 1.12
CA LEU A 288 -17.02 24.25 2.32
C LEU A 288 -17.03 25.15 3.56
N ILE A 289 -17.41 24.57 4.69
CA ILE A 289 -17.34 25.20 6.01
C ILE A 289 -16.52 24.32 6.96
N ASN A 290 -16.00 24.92 8.03
CA ASN A 290 -15.32 24.17 9.09
C ASN A 290 -16.28 23.13 9.69
N GLY A 291 -15.80 21.89 9.82
CA GLY A 291 -16.57 20.77 10.34
C GLY A 291 -17.28 19.91 9.30
N ASP A 292 -17.28 20.29 8.02
CA ASP A 292 -17.75 19.41 6.94
C ASP A 292 -16.94 18.12 6.91
N VAL A 293 -17.60 17.00 6.57
CA VAL A 293 -16.93 15.70 6.45
C VAL A 293 -16.52 15.48 5.00
N VAL A 294 -15.26 15.16 4.80
CA VAL A 294 -14.66 14.89 3.50
C VAL A 294 -13.86 13.59 3.54
N LEU A 295 -13.71 12.92 2.40
CA LEU A 295 -12.82 11.79 2.29
C LEU A 295 -11.44 12.26 1.85
N PHE A 296 -10.42 11.77 2.52
CA PHE A 296 -9.03 12.06 2.25
C PHE A 296 -8.29 10.77 1.90
N ASN A 297 -7.53 10.76 0.80
CA ASN A 297 -6.97 9.56 0.23
C ASN A 297 -5.56 9.78 -0.32
N ARG A 298 -4.68 8.81 -0.13
CA ARG A 298 -3.40 8.70 -0.83
C ARG A 298 -3.35 7.44 -1.68
N GLN A 299 -2.90 7.57 -2.90
CA GLN A 299 -2.63 6.45 -3.80
C GLN A 299 -1.14 6.05 -3.72
N PRO A 300 -0.81 4.74 -3.79
CA PRO A 300 -1.71 3.60 -3.99
C PRO A 300 -2.49 3.24 -2.72
N SER A 301 -3.80 2.96 -2.87
CA SER A 301 -4.68 2.59 -1.76
C SER A 301 -4.65 1.08 -1.55
N LEU A 302 -3.74 0.58 -0.69
CA LEU A 302 -3.49 -0.85 -0.48
C LEU A 302 -4.42 -1.48 0.56
N HIS A 303 -5.00 -0.67 1.46
CA HIS A 303 -5.90 -1.10 2.52
C HIS A 303 -6.96 -0.03 2.78
N ARG A 304 -8.01 -0.37 3.54
CA ARG A 304 -9.14 0.53 3.77
C ARG A 304 -8.75 1.86 4.44
N MET A 305 -7.70 1.86 5.27
CA MET A 305 -7.23 3.07 5.98
C MET A 305 -6.47 4.05 5.06
N SER A 306 -6.18 3.68 3.82
CA SER A 306 -5.65 4.64 2.83
C SER A 306 -6.69 5.66 2.35
N MET A 307 -7.93 5.49 2.74
CA MET A 307 -9.03 6.44 2.52
C MET A 307 -9.84 6.56 3.81
N MET A 308 -9.78 7.72 4.45
CA MET A 308 -10.48 7.97 5.71
C MET A 308 -11.25 9.30 5.65
N ALA A 309 -12.23 9.44 6.52
CA ALA A 309 -13.02 10.66 6.64
C ALA A 309 -12.38 11.61 7.66
N HIS A 310 -12.25 12.87 7.26
CA HIS A 310 -11.74 13.95 8.08
C HIS A 310 -12.75 15.09 8.16
N ARG A 311 -12.65 15.90 9.21
CA ARG A 311 -13.39 17.16 9.35
C ARG A 311 -12.55 18.29 8.76
N VAL A 312 -13.21 19.12 7.97
CA VAL A 312 -12.58 20.27 7.31
C VAL A 312 -12.17 21.34 8.31
N ARG A 313 -10.95 21.84 8.18
CA ARG A 313 -10.45 23.09 8.74
C ARG A 313 -9.91 23.96 7.63
N ILE A 314 -10.54 25.07 7.37
CA ILE A 314 -10.13 25.97 6.29
C ILE A 314 -8.99 26.83 6.79
N MET A 315 -7.91 26.84 6.03
CA MET A 315 -6.63 27.47 6.41
C MET A 315 -6.04 28.22 5.21
N GLY A 316 -5.22 29.20 5.48
CA GLY A 316 -4.42 29.87 4.46
C GLY A 316 -3.34 28.93 3.87
N GLY A 317 -2.74 29.34 2.76
CA GLY A 317 -1.72 28.57 2.06
C GLY A 317 -2.27 27.80 0.84
N ARG A 318 -1.49 26.84 0.36
CA ARG A 318 -1.82 26.08 -0.88
C ARG A 318 -1.78 24.55 -0.71
N THR A 319 -1.42 24.06 0.49
CA THR A 319 -1.23 22.64 0.78
C THR A 319 -2.35 22.11 1.66
N PHE A 320 -2.67 20.82 1.53
CA PHE A 320 -3.44 20.13 2.56
C PHE A 320 -2.57 19.91 3.79
N ARG A 321 -3.17 20.02 4.96
CA ARG A 321 -2.47 19.82 6.24
C ARG A 321 -3.18 18.80 7.08
N PHE A 322 -2.43 17.95 7.77
CA PHE A 322 -2.98 16.98 8.70
C PHE A 322 -1.94 16.58 9.75
N ASN A 323 -2.40 15.89 10.79
CA ASN A 323 -1.58 15.46 11.91
C ASN A 323 -0.61 14.35 11.48
N LEU A 324 0.64 14.40 11.93
CA LEU A 324 1.67 13.43 11.59
C LEU A 324 1.33 12.00 12.05
N CYS A 325 0.55 11.84 13.13
CA CYS A 325 0.14 10.51 13.62
C CYS A 325 -0.69 9.72 12.60
N VAL A 326 -1.25 10.39 11.60
CA VAL A 326 -2.06 9.79 10.53
C VAL A 326 -1.22 9.46 9.27
N CYS A 327 0.07 9.77 9.26
CA CYS A 327 0.95 9.41 8.14
C CYS A 327 1.07 7.89 7.92
N PRO A 328 1.22 7.03 8.95
CA PRO A 328 1.38 5.59 8.75
C PRO A 328 0.22 4.91 8.00
N PRO A 329 -1.08 5.15 8.32
CA PRO A 329 -2.18 4.55 7.57
C PRO A 329 -2.24 4.99 6.10
N TYR A 330 -1.79 6.22 5.79
CA TYR A 330 -1.69 6.69 4.41
C TYR A 330 -0.38 6.29 3.73
N ASN A 331 0.58 5.78 4.49
CA ASN A 331 1.97 5.61 4.05
C ASN A 331 2.49 6.87 3.35
N ALA A 332 2.24 8.04 3.98
CA ALA A 332 2.54 9.36 3.46
C ALA A 332 3.78 9.93 4.12
N ASP A 333 4.58 10.64 3.32
CA ASP A 333 5.68 11.49 3.77
C ASP A 333 5.55 12.90 3.15
N PHE A 334 6.31 13.83 3.66
CA PHE A 334 6.21 15.24 3.26
C PHE A 334 7.36 15.67 2.33
N ASP A 335 7.81 14.75 1.48
CA ASP A 335 8.88 14.97 0.50
C ASP A 335 8.39 15.53 -0.86
N GLY A 336 7.10 15.82 -0.95
CA GLY A 336 6.42 16.28 -2.18
C GLY A 336 5.21 15.43 -2.54
N ASP A 337 4.81 14.52 -1.66
CA ASP A 337 3.60 13.72 -1.82
C ASP A 337 2.35 14.60 -2.03
N GLU A 338 1.48 14.13 -2.91
CA GLU A 338 0.17 14.71 -3.15
C GLU A 338 -0.93 13.75 -2.69
N MET A 339 -1.99 14.30 -2.12
CA MET A 339 -3.17 13.54 -1.71
C MET A 339 -4.44 14.08 -2.34
N ASN A 340 -5.45 13.22 -2.41
CA ASN A 340 -6.74 13.53 -2.99
C ASN A 340 -7.78 13.79 -1.90
N LEU A 341 -8.64 14.76 -2.14
CA LEU A 341 -9.76 15.10 -1.28
C LEU A 341 -11.05 14.97 -2.07
N HIS A 342 -12.06 14.34 -1.48
CA HIS A 342 -13.37 14.15 -2.09
C HIS A 342 -14.45 14.73 -1.18
N VAL A 343 -15.29 15.59 -1.73
CA VAL A 343 -16.45 16.17 -1.02
C VAL A 343 -17.66 15.30 -1.28
N LEU A 344 -18.29 14.84 -0.21
CA LEU A 344 -19.45 13.96 -0.26
C LEU A 344 -20.71 14.74 -0.65
N GLN A 345 -21.46 14.20 -1.59
CA GLN A 345 -22.60 14.87 -2.19
C GLN A 345 -23.95 14.41 -1.64
N SER A 346 -24.07 13.20 -1.07
CA SER A 346 -25.31 12.71 -0.48
C SER A 346 -25.23 12.65 1.05
N GLU A 347 -26.38 12.74 1.73
CA GLU A 347 -26.45 12.66 3.20
C GLU A 347 -26.13 11.26 3.71
N GLU A 348 -26.51 10.21 2.95
CA GLU A 348 -26.19 8.83 3.28
C GLU A 348 -24.67 8.62 3.28
N ALA A 349 -23.98 9.10 2.23
CA ALA A 349 -22.53 9.02 2.15
C ALA A 349 -21.85 9.79 3.30
N ARG A 350 -22.39 10.96 3.70
CA ARG A 350 -21.87 11.72 4.84
C ARG A 350 -22.07 10.98 6.16
N ALA A 351 -23.22 10.33 6.34
CA ALA A 351 -23.50 9.53 7.53
C ALA A 351 -22.57 8.31 7.61
N GLU A 352 -22.39 7.58 6.51
CA GLU A 352 -21.45 6.46 6.42
C GLU A 352 -20.00 6.90 6.71
N ALA A 353 -19.55 7.98 6.11
CA ALA A 353 -18.22 8.54 6.35
C ALA A 353 -18.03 8.94 7.82
N ARG A 354 -19.03 9.55 8.45
CA ARG A 354 -18.97 9.98 9.85
C ARG A 354 -18.92 8.81 10.83
N ILE A 355 -19.63 7.72 10.55
CA ILE A 355 -19.80 6.62 11.51
C ILE A 355 -18.72 5.55 11.29
N LEU A 356 -18.37 5.22 10.04
CA LEU A 356 -17.50 4.08 9.73
C LEU A 356 -16.09 4.49 9.29
N MET A 357 -15.93 5.65 8.64
CA MET A 357 -14.68 6.00 7.98
C MET A 357 -13.85 7.05 8.71
N GLN A 358 -14.34 7.61 9.82
CA GLN A 358 -13.53 8.58 10.58
C GLN A 358 -12.21 7.97 11.03
N VAL A 359 -11.18 8.79 11.15
CA VAL A 359 -9.84 8.38 11.56
C VAL A 359 -9.86 7.68 12.91
N GLN A 360 -10.63 8.17 13.86
CA GLN A 360 -10.78 7.58 15.20
C GLN A 360 -11.31 6.13 15.16
N GLU A 361 -12.20 5.79 14.21
CA GLU A 361 -12.73 4.43 14.08
C GLU A 361 -11.73 3.45 13.41
N ASN A 362 -10.65 3.99 12.83
CA ASN A 362 -9.61 3.23 12.15
C ASN A 362 -8.26 3.26 12.88
N ILE A 363 -8.24 3.52 14.19
CA ILE A 363 -7.03 3.49 15.01
C ILE A 363 -6.44 2.08 15.07
N LEU A 364 -7.29 1.05 15.17
CA LEU A 364 -6.87 -0.36 15.19
C LEU A 364 -6.90 -0.97 13.79
N SER A 365 -5.82 -1.63 13.41
CA SER A 365 -5.67 -2.29 12.13
C SER A 365 -6.39 -3.65 12.10
N PRO A 366 -7.17 -3.97 11.04
CA PRO A 366 -7.73 -5.31 10.87
C PRO A 366 -6.70 -6.38 10.49
N ARG A 367 -5.46 -6.01 10.18
CA ARG A 367 -4.40 -6.95 9.82
C ARG A 367 -3.95 -7.79 11.03
N TYR A 368 -3.77 -7.15 12.19
CA TYR A 368 -3.20 -7.79 13.38
C TYR A 368 -3.86 -7.35 14.70
N GLY A 369 -4.89 -6.51 14.63
CA GLY A 369 -5.61 -6.06 15.82
C GLY A 369 -4.79 -5.14 16.74
N GLY A 370 -3.84 -4.38 16.21
CA GLY A 370 -3.06 -3.38 16.95
C GLY A 370 -3.18 -1.99 16.35
N PRO A 371 -2.68 -0.94 17.03
CA PRO A 371 -2.82 0.43 16.57
C PRO A 371 -1.98 0.69 15.31
N ILE A 372 -2.57 1.33 14.30
CA ILE A 372 -1.87 1.83 13.11
C ILE A 372 -1.67 3.35 13.18
N ILE A 373 -2.45 4.03 14.01
CA ILE A 373 -2.34 5.47 14.28
C ILE A 373 -1.73 5.63 15.66
N GLY A 374 -0.67 6.40 15.75
CA GLY A 374 0.05 6.64 16.99
C GLY A 374 1.16 7.68 16.83
N ALA A 375 1.84 7.97 17.91
CA ALA A 375 2.95 8.92 17.91
C ALA A 375 4.11 8.44 17.02
N ILE A 376 4.77 9.38 16.34
CA ILE A 376 5.94 9.15 15.50
C ILE A 376 7.03 10.19 15.75
N HIS A 377 8.26 9.84 15.44
CA HIS A 377 9.42 10.79 15.42
C HIS A 377 9.53 11.65 16.69
N ASP A 378 9.40 12.96 16.54
CA ASP A 378 9.54 13.95 17.60
C ASP A 378 8.54 13.78 18.76
N HIS A 379 7.37 13.22 18.48
CA HIS A 379 6.39 12.90 19.53
C HIS A 379 6.92 11.85 20.50
N ILE A 380 7.64 10.84 19.99
CA ILE A 380 8.26 9.78 20.80
C ILE A 380 9.45 10.33 21.56
N THR A 381 10.32 11.12 20.88
CA THR A 381 11.48 11.75 21.50
C THR A 381 11.05 12.71 22.62
N GLY A 382 10.01 13.53 22.38
CA GLY A 382 9.49 14.45 23.39
C GLY A 382 8.88 13.75 24.59
N ALA A 383 8.14 12.65 24.38
CA ALA A 383 7.60 11.82 25.46
C ALA A 383 8.72 11.12 26.25
N TYR A 384 9.80 10.71 25.58
CA TYR A 384 11.00 10.17 26.22
C TYR A 384 11.62 11.22 27.16
N PHE A 385 11.95 12.43 26.68
CA PHE A 385 12.54 13.48 27.52
C PHE A 385 11.64 13.93 28.67
N LEU A 386 10.32 13.87 28.47
CA LEU A 386 9.37 14.18 29.53
C LEU A 386 9.39 13.16 30.67
N THR A 387 9.55 11.87 30.37
CA THR A 387 9.31 10.79 31.35
C THR A 387 10.56 10.09 31.85
N HIS A 388 11.67 10.11 31.09
CA HIS A 388 12.89 9.39 31.42
C HIS A 388 13.53 9.90 32.70
N LEU A 389 13.78 9.03 33.68
CA LEU A 389 14.37 9.32 34.99
C LEU A 389 13.64 10.44 35.77
N SER A 390 12.38 10.71 35.47
CA SER A 390 11.51 11.66 36.18
C SER A 390 12.10 13.07 36.29
N PRO A 391 12.33 13.79 35.20
CA PRO A 391 12.85 15.15 35.25
C PRO A 391 11.94 16.08 36.07
N ARG A 392 12.52 17.05 36.76
CA ARG A 392 11.79 18.02 37.57
C ARG A 392 11.67 19.33 36.82
N PHE A 393 10.49 19.91 36.83
CA PHE A 393 10.17 21.18 36.15
C PHE A 393 9.69 22.22 37.16
N ASP A 394 10.11 23.43 36.93
CA ASP A 394 9.59 24.62 37.63
C ASP A 394 8.16 24.93 37.14
N ARG A 395 7.43 25.78 37.88
CA ARG A 395 6.07 26.22 37.53
C ARG A 395 6.00 26.81 36.12
N PHE A 396 6.97 27.58 35.71
CA PHE A 396 7.00 28.22 34.39
C PHE A 396 7.23 27.20 33.29
N GLU A 397 8.16 26.30 33.47
CA GLU A 397 8.46 25.21 32.52
C GLU A 397 7.26 24.23 32.37
N ALA A 398 6.68 23.80 33.50
CA ALA A 398 5.53 22.93 33.49
C ALA A 398 4.31 23.58 32.78
N ALA A 399 4.08 24.90 33.05
CA ALA A 399 3.04 25.66 32.37
C ALA A 399 3.31 25.81 30.86
N ASN A 400 4.57 26.01 30.44
CA ASN A 400 4.93 26.07 29.02
C ASN A 400 4.71 24.75 28.31
N ILE A 401 5.06 23.64 28.94
CA ILE A 401 4.83 22.28 28.40
C ILE A 401 3.34 22.05 28.20
N MET A 402 2.51 22.38 29.19
CA MET A 402 1.06 22.15 29.16
C MET A 402 0.27 23.25 28.41
N ARG A 403 0.89 24.36 28.02
CA ARG A 403 0.23 25.51 27.37
C ARG A 403 -0.65 25.15 26.18
N LYS A 404 -0.31 24.09 25.46
CA LYS A 404 -1.03 23.62 24.27
C LYS A 404 -2.20 22.67 24.59
N LEU A 405 -2.47 22.44 25.88
CA LEU A 405 -3.53 21.57 26.40
C LEU A 405 -4.52 22.39 27.25
N PRO A 406 -5.35 23.23 26.63
CA PRO A 406 -6.25 24.13 27.36
C PRO A 406 -7.30 23.39 28.20
N ASP A 407 -7.65 22.17 27.80
CA ASP A 407 -8.72 21.38 28.41
C ASP A 407 -8.23 20.53 29.61
N ILE A 408 -6.92 20.54 29.91
CA ILE A 408 -6.32 19.74 30.97
C ILE A 408 -5.77 20.65 32.07
N GLU A 409 -6.25 20.44 33.29
CA GLU A 409 -5.77 21.15 34.47
C GLU A 409 -4.37 20.73 34.85
N MET A 410 -3.58 21.67 35.35
CA MET A 410 -2.24 21.42 35.82
C MET A 410 -2.29 20.59 37.11
N PRO A 411 -1.51 19.46 37.22
CA PRO A 411 -1.52 18.62 38.41
C PRO A 411 -0.98 19.37 39.65
N GLU A 412 -1.36 18.90 40.85
CA GLU A 412 -0.88 19.48 42.09
C GLU A 412 0.66 19.38 42.22
N PRO A 413 1.34 20.42 42.64
CA PRO A 413 2.80 20.41 42.76
C PRO A 413 3.27 19.50 43.90
N LEU A 414 4.36 18.81 43.65
CA LEU A 414 5.18 18.23 44.73
C LEU A 414 6.01 19.31 45.39
N ARG A 415 6.38 19.13 46.67
CA ARG A 415 7.24 20.00 47.40
C ARG A 415 8.54 19.32 47.77
N ASP A 416 9.63 20.00 47.55
CA ASP A 416 10.97 19.56 47.93
C ASP A 416 11.16 19.73 49.46
N GLU A 417 12.25 19.24 50.01
CA GLU A 417 12.63 19.37 51.41
C GLU A 417 12.70 20.84 51.85
N GLU A 418 13.01 21.75 50.95
CA GLU A 418 13.03 23.21 51.13
C GLU A 418 11.64 23.86 50.99
N GLY A 419 10.57 23.09 50.68
CA GLY A 419 9.22 23.61 50.47
C GLY A 419 8.94 24.22 49.09
N LYS A 420 9.90 24.19 48.15
CA LYS A 420 9.79 24.71 46.80
C LYS A 420 8.87 23.76 45.98
N ALA A 421 7.89 24.35 45.29
CA ALA A 421 6.98 23.58 44.46
C ALA A 421 7.66 23.17 43.13
N TYR A 422 7.56 21.89 42.76
CA TYR A 422 8.04 21.36 41.48
C TYR A 422 7.06 20.32 40.91
N TRP A 423 7.18 20.03 39.63
CA TRP A 423 6.39 19.01 38.91
C TRP A 423 7.34 18.00 38.30
N THR A 424 6.96 16.73 38.36
CA THR A 424 7.70 15.69 37.66
C THR A 424 7.07 15.44 36.28
N GLY A 425 7.90 15.09 35.30
CA GLY A 425 7.39 14.82 33.96
C GLY A 425 6.41 13.65 33.91
N LYS A 426 6.56 12.67 34.80
CA LYS A 426 5.62 11.55 34.97
C LYS A 426 4.24 12.02 35.45
N GLN A 427 4.18 13.01 36.37
CA GLN A 427 2.92 13.62 36.79
C GLN A 427 2.23 14.37 35.64
N ILE A 428 3.02 15.14 34.88
CA ILE A 428 2.50 15.88 33.72
C ILE A 428 1.96 14.89 32.67
N PHE A 429 2.67 13.80 32.37
CA PHE A 429 2.16 12.75 31.48
C PHE A 429 0.89 12.07 32.03
N SER A 430 0.83 11.84 33.33
CA SER A 430 -0.32 11.21 33.98
C SER A 430 -1.62 12.02 33.84
N SER A 431 -1.53 13.35 33.70
CA SER A 431 -2.71 14.20 33.53
C SER A 431 -3.45 13.98 32.19
N VAL A 432 -2.81 13.34 31.22
CA VAL A 432 -3.37 13.06 29.89
C VAL A 432 -4.04 11.68 29.82
N LEU A 433 -3.80 10.82 30.81
CA LEU A 433 -4.34 9.46 30.84
C LEU A 433 -5.83 9.45 31.24
N PRO A 434 -6.66 8.57 30.65
CA PRO A 434 -8.05 8.39 31.07
C PRO A 434 -8.14 7.87 32.52
N LYS A 435 -9.26 8.14 33.18
CA LYS A 435 -9.47 7.76 34.59
C LYS A 435 -9.42 6.25 34.78
N ASN A 436 -8.83 5.80 35.88
CA ASN A 436 -8.68 4.38 36.25
C ASN A 436 -7.86 3.51 35.29
N PHE A 437 -7.05 4.11 34.44
CA PHE A 437 -6.19 3.39 33.51
C PHE A 437 -5.08 2.60 34.23
N ARG A 438 -4.85 1.35 33.79
CA ARG A 438 -3.84 0.44 34.35
C ARG A 438 -3.14 -0.29 33.24
N THR A 439 -1.82 -0.35 33.29
CA THR A 439 -1.02 -1.20 32.38
C THR A 439 0.40 -1.37 32.89
N THR A 440 1.02 -2.48 32.53
CA THR A 440 2.42 -2.79 32.86
C THR A 440 3.09 -3.46 31.67
N PHE A 441 4.26 -2.96 31.27
CA PHE A 441 5.06 -3.54 30.19
C PHE A 441 6.50 -3.05 30.22
N LYS A 442 7.40 -3.74 29.49
CA LYS A 442 8.78 -3.30 29.30
C LYS A 442 8.85 -2.33 28.11
N ALA A 443 9.44 -1.17 28.32
CA ALA A 443 9.68 -0.17 27.27
C ALA A 443 10.69 -0.67 26.21
N ASN A 444 10.78 0.02 25.07
CA ASN A 444 11.74 -0.32 24.01
C ASN A 444 13.19 -0.09 24.44
N ILE A 445 13.40 0.85 25.34
CA ILE A 445 14.72 1.16 25.93
C ILE A 445 15.28 0.03 26.81
N CYS A 446 14.51 -1.00 27.13
CA CYS A 446 14.91 -2.12 27.97
C CYS A 446 16.14 -2.83 27.39
N GLN A 447 17.19 -2.97 28.21
CA GLN A 447 18.46 -3.62 27.82
C GLN A 447 18.42 -5.15 27.94
N ASN A 448 17.26 -5.76 28.28
CA ASN A 448 17.12 -7.20 28.51
C ASN A 448 18.17 -7.75 29.48
N CYS A 449 18.35 -7.09 30.64
CA CYS A 449 19.30 -7.50 31.68
C CYS A 449 18.97 -8.90 32.19
N SER A 450 19.99 -9.70 32.51
CA SER A 450 19.87 -11.07 33.03
C SER A 450 19.06 -11.15 34.31
N SER A 451 19.08 -10.11 35.16
CA SER A 451 18.20 -9.96 36.32
C SER A 451 17.38 -8.69 36.19
N CYS A 452 16.10 -8.82 35.84
CA CYS A 452 15.21 -7.69 35.73
C CYS A 452 14.79 -7.15 37.09
N LYS A 453 15.27 -5.96 37.44
CA LYS A 453 14.94 -5.30 38.72
C LYS A 453 13.57 -4.62 38.73
N ARG A 454 12.79 -4.70 37.61
CA ARG A 454 11.45 -4.11 37.44
C ARG A 454 11.40 -2.63 37.85
N GLU A 455 10.73 -2.28 38.93
CA GLU A 455 10.53 -0.89 39.35
C GLU A 455 11.83 -0.16 39.72
N GLU A 456 12.89 -0.90 40.13
CA GLU A 456 14.23 -0.36 40.47
C GLU A 456 15.19 -0.40 39.27
N CYS A 457 14.69 -0.39 38.07
CA CYS A 457 15.50 -0.44 36.86
C CYS A 457 16.33 0.85 36.69
N GLU A 458 17.64 0.69 36.54
CA GLU A 458 18.58 1.82 36.34
C GLU A 458 18.28 2.65 35.08
N TYR A 459 17.68 2.01 34.07
CA TYR A 459 17.30 2.65 32.80
C TYR A 459 15.85 3.12 32.79
N ASP A 460 15.13 3.02 33.93
CA ASP A 460 13.70 3.34 34.01
C ASP A 460 12.86 2.72 32.87
N ALA A 461 13.17 1.47 32.49
CA ALA A 461 12.60 0.78 31.34
C ALA A 461 11.34 -0.05 31.63
N TYR A 462 10.89 -0.11 32.88
CA TYR A 462 9.70 -0.84 33.29
C TYR A 462 8.53 0.12 33.49
N VAL A 463 7.61 0.16 32.53
CA VAL A 463 6.44 1.04 32.60
C VAL A 463 5.37 0.41 33.47
N LYS A 464 4.96 1.11 34.53
CA LYS A 464 3.88 0.74 35.43
C LYS A 464 2.95 1.93 35.64
N ILE A 465 1.72 1.78 35.19
CA ILE A 465 0.65 2.77 35.35
C ILE A 465 -0.44 2.14 36.21
N ARG A 466 -0.82 2.80 37.30
CA ARG A 466 -1.94 2.42 38.18
C ARG A 466 -2.79 3.66 38.47
N ASN A 467 -4.11 3.50 38.38
CA ASN A 467 -5.09 4.57 38.63
C ASN A 467 -4.75 5.87 37.88
N SER A 468 -4.39 5.74 36.59
CA SER A 468 -3.99 6.86 35.73
C SER A 468 -2.72 7.59 36.16
N GLN A 469 -1.92 7.02 37.05
CA GLN A 469 -0.64 7.58 37.48
C GLN A 469 0.51 6.71 36.95
N LEU A 470 1.44 7.31 36.23
CA LEU A 470 2.70 6.70 35.82
C LEU A 470 3.66 6.67 37.04
N ILE A 471 3.80 5.47 37.63
CA ILE A 471 4.62 5.27 38.83
C ILE A 471 6.08 5.19 38.45
N CYS A 472 6.43 4.32 37.51
CA CYS A 472 7.77 4.16 36.97
C CYS A 472 7.72 3.86 35.47
N GLY A 473 8.85 4.02 34.80
CA GLY A 473 9.00 3.73 33.38
C GLY A 473 9.07 4.97 32.48
N THR A 474 9.69 4.77 31.34
CA THR A 474 9.87 5.76 30.28
C THR A 474 8.87 5.50 29.16
N ILE A 475 8.25 6.55 28.66
CA ILE A 475 7.29 6.46 27.54
C ILE A 475 8.05 6.56 26.23
N ASP A 476 7.95 5.49 25.43
CA ASP A 476 8.64 5.34 24.14
C ASP A 476 7.70 4.77 23.06
N VAL A 477 8.26 4.26 21.95
CA VAL A 477 7.48 3.72 20.82
C VAL A 477 6.56 2.56 21.24
N LYS A 478 6.96 1.73 22.24
CA LYS A 478 6.10 0.64 22.74
C LYS A 478 4.92 1.14 23.58
N ALA A 479 5.01 2.34 24.09
CA ALA A 479 3.94 2.97 24.85
C ALA A 479 2.89 3.64 23.95
N ILE A 480 3.32 4.54 23.07
CA ILE A 480 2.46 5.46 22.30
C ILE A 480 2.64 5.38 20.78
N GLY A 481 3.59 4.58 20.29
CA GLY A 481 3.89 4.51 18.86
C GLY A 481 2.79 3.85 18.03
N ASN A 482 2.90 3.97 16.72
CA ASN A 482 2.04 3.28 15.78
C ASN A 482 2.16 1.77 15.88
N SER A 483 2.20 0.84 15.44
CA SER A 483 2.29 -0.63 15.48
C SER A 483 2.48 -1.29 16.88
N LYS A 484 3.19 -0.65 17.82
CA LYS A 484 3.59 -1.25 19.11
C LYS A 484 2.96 -0.58 20.34
N GLY A 485 2.21 0.51 20.19
CA GLY A 485 1.71 1.37 21.27
C GLY A 485 0.71 0.70 22.19
N LYS A 486 1.17 0.08 23.26
CA LYS A 486 0.33 -0.65 24.23
C LYS A 486 -0.67 0.24 24.97
N ILE A 487 -0.33 1.51 25.22
CA ILE A 487 -1.24 2.46 25.87
C ILE A 487 -2.37 2.83 24.91
N VAL A 488 -2.04 3.15 23.65
CA VAL A 488 -3.03 3.48 22.62
C VAL A 488 -3.97 2.31 22.34
N ASP A 489 -3.41 1.10 22.23
CA ASP A 489 -4.20 -0.12 21.99
C ASP A 489 -5.19 -0.35 23.14
N ARG A 490 -4.73 -0.28 24.39
CA ARG A 490 -5.59 -0.51 25.55
C ARG A 490 -6.65 0.59 25.71
N ILE A 491 -6.30 1.86 25.49
CA ILE A 491 -7.31 2.93 25.52
C ILE A 491 -8.37 2.73 24.44
N ALA A 492 -7.97 2.38 23.22
CA ALA A 492 -8.91 2.17 22.13
C ALA A 492 -9.89 1.00 22.40
N ARG A 493 -9.45 -0.03 23.11
CA ARG A 493 -10.30 -1.18 23.46
C ARG A 493 -11.18 -0.95 24.68
N ASP A 494 -10.62 -0.40 25.76
CA ASP A 494 -11.28 -0.31 27.07
C ASP A 494 -12.15 0.96 27.18
N TYR A 495 -11.72 2.08 26.56
CA TYR A 495 -12.37 3.39 26.67
C TYR A 495 -13.01 3.87 25.35
N GLY A 496 -12.73 3.21 24.24
CA GLY A 496 -13.30 3.52 22.93
C GLY A 496 -12.46 4.44 22.05
N SER A 497 -12.89 4.57 20.79
CA SER A 497 -12.18 5.27 19.73
C SER A 497 -12.02 6.78 19.98
N GLU A 498 -13.04 7.41 20.57
CA GLU A 498 -13.05 8.87 20.85
C GLU A 498 -12.00 9.23 21.91
N GLU A 499 -11.96 8.49 23.03
CA GLU A 499 -10.95 8.69 24.08
C GLU A 499 -9.54 8.41 23.57
N ALA A 500 -9.37 7.39 22.72
CA ALA A 500 -8.07 7.11 22.09
C ALA A 500 -7.63 8.26 21.17
N ALA A 501 -8.54 8.85 20.42
CA ALA A 501 -8.25 10.01 19.58
C ALA A 501 -7.85 11.23 20.41
N ASN A 502 -8.59 11.51 21.49
CA ASN A 502 -8.26 12.59 22.43
C ASN A 502 -6.90 12.38 23.10
N PHE A 503 -6.62 11.16 23.54
CA PHE A 503 -5.32 10.81 24.11
C PHE A 503 -4.17 11.05 23.12
N ILE A 504 -4.29 10.59 21.88
CA ILE A 504 -3.27 10.81 20.85
C ILE A 504 -3.04 12.31 20.62
N ASN A 505 -4.12 13.08 20.49
CA ASN A 505 -4.03 14.53 20.32
C ASN A 505 -3.33 15.23 21.50
N HIS A 506 -3.65 14.83 22.72
CA HIS A 506 -3.08 15.42 23.92
C HIS A 506 -1.62 15.03 24.10
N VAL A 507 -1.29 13.74 23.97
CA VAL A 507 0.08 13.24 24.10
C VAL A 507 1.02 13.86 23.08
N THR A 508 0.59 14.02 21.82
CA THR A 508 1.44 14.62 20.78
C THR A 508 1.72 16.10 21.06
N ARG A 509 0.72 16.85 21.48
CA ARG A 509 0.89 18.25 21.86
C ARG A 509 1.77 18.41 23.10
N LEU A 510 1.61 17.52 24.08
CA LEU A 510 2.43 17.49 25.30
C LEU A 510 3.88 17.16 24.98
N ALA A 511 4.13 16.13 24.18
CA ALA A 511 5.46 15.72 23.76
C ALA A 511 6.21 16.84 23.02
N LEU A 512 5.51 17.52 22.10
CA LEU A 512 6.09 18.69 21.42
C LEU A 512 6.36 19.86 22.38
N GLY A 513 5.48 20.06 23.37
CA GLY A 513 5.72 21.06 24.42
C GLY A 513 6.97 20.76 25.23
N ALA A 514 7.16 19.51 25.61
CA ALA A 514 8.34 19.03 26.31
C ALA A 514 9.62 19.18 25.46
N LEU A 515 9.57 18.77 24.20
CA LEU A 515 10.70 18.84 23.28
C LEU A 515 11.12 20.29 22.99
N MET A 516 10.16 21.19 22.82
CA MET A 516 10.45 22.62 22.64
C MET A 516 11.05 23.27 23.87
N ASN A 517 10.67 22.83 25.08
CA ASN A 517 11.26 23.33 26.31
C ASN A 517 12.68 22.81 26.55
N HIS A 518 12.90 21.51 26.23
CA HIS A 518 14.22 20.88 26.40
C HIS A 518 15.22 21.34 25.32
N GLY A 519 14.77 21.44 24.08
CA GLY A 519 15.60 21.58 22.88
C GLY A 519 16.24 20.23 22.50
N PHE A 520 16.25 19.91 21.21
CA PHE A 520 16.84 18.67 20.69
C PHE A 520 17.45 18.90 19.32
N SER A 521 18.69 18.47 19.15
CA SER A 521 19.39 18.50 17.88
C SER A 521 20.39 17.36 17.82
N THR A 522 20.74 16.92 16.63
CA THR A 522 21.81 15.95 16.39
C THR A 522 22.77 16.52 15.35
N GLY A 523 24.05 16.33 15.57
CA GLY A 523 25.10 16.77 14.69
C GLY A 523 26.10 15.67 14.37
N ILE A 524 26.98 15.91 13.42
CA ILE A 524 27.99 14.93 13.00
C ILE A 524 28.98 14.60 14.12
N GLY A 525 29.19 15.53 15.04
CA GLY A 525 30.03 15.34 16.23
C GLY A 525 29.42 14.38 17.25
N ASP A 526 28.09 14.21 17.27
CA ASP A 526 27.44 13.27 18.18
C ASP A 526 27.76 11.79 17.82
N GLU A 527 28.36 11.55 16.68
CA GLU A 527 28.79 10.24 16.23
C GLU A 527 30.32 10.03 16.40
N ASP A 528 30.98 10.92 17.12
CA ASP A 528 32.39 10.77 17.47
C ASP A 528 32.55 9.69 18.54
N ILE A 529 33.30 8.64 18.19
CA ILE A 529 33.72 7.61 19.14
C ILE A 529 35.16 7.85 19.56
N PRO A 530 35.54 7.53 20.83
CA PRO A 530 36.92 7.64 21.30
C PRO A 530 37.88 6.78 20.48
N GLU A 531 39.13 7.21 20.38
CA GLU A 531 40.19 6.47 19.65
C GLU A 531 40.35 5.03 20.17
N GLU A 532 40.16 4.80 21.46
CA GLU A 532 40.19 3.47 22.08
C GLU A 532 39.12 2.55 21.49
N ALA A 533 37.90 3.07 21.27
CA ALA A 533 36.81 2.32 20.67
C ALA A 533 37.09 2.00 19.19
N VAL A 534 37.66 2.97 18.45
CA VAL A 534 38.09 2.75 17.06
C VAL A 534 39.14 1.63 16.98
N LEU A 535 40.10 1.63 17.90
CA LEU A 535 41.11 0.58 17.96
C LEU A 535 40.50 -0.80 18.27
N GLN A 536 39.54 -0.87 19.19
CA GLN A 536 38.82 -2.09 19.50
C GLN A 536 38.04 -2.62 18.30
N ILE A 537 37.30 -1.76 17.59
CA ILE A 537 36.55 -2.12 16.39
C ILE A 537 37.49 -2.64 15.31
N ASN A 538 38.62 -1.95 15.09
CA ASN A 538 39.61 -2.34 14.09
C ASN A 538 40.28 -3.68 14.43
N SER A 539 40.61 -3.93 15.71
CA SER A 539 41.18 -5.21 16.13
C SER A 539 40.23 -6.37 15.93
N PHE A 540 38.98 -6.21 16.34
CA PHE A 540 37.94 -7.24 16.15
C PHE A 540 37.61 -7.48 14.66
N SER A 541 37.57 -6.42 13.86
CA SER A 541 37.41 -6.56 12.41
C SER A 541 38.52 -7.33 11.76
N GLN A 542 39.80 -7.10 12.19
CA GLN A 542 40.97 -7.85 11.71
C GLN A 542 40.94 -9.30 12.16
N GLU A 543 40.50 -9.61 13.37
CA GLU A 543 40.30 -10.98 13.84
C GLU A 543 39.30 -11.72 12.94
N CYS A 544 38.13 -11.14 12.69
CA CYS A 544 37.13 -11.71 11.79
C CYS A 544 37.67 -11.92 10.36
N ILE A 545 38.46 -10.98 9.86
CA ILE A 545 39.09 -11.12 8.53
C ILE A 545 40.12 -12.27 8.51
N SER A 546 40.88 -12.44 9.59
CA SER A 546 41.82 -13.56 9.72
C SER A 546 41.10 -14.90 9.80
N GLU A 547 39.98 -14.99 10.51
CA GLU A 547 39.12 -16.18 10.54
C GLU A 547 38.56 -16.50 9.14
N VAL A 548 38.10 -15.47 8.41
CA VAL A 548 37.67 -15.65 7.02
C VAL A 548 38.79 -16.20 6.15
N SER A 549 40.02 -15.72 6.34
CA SER A 549 41.19 -16.23 5.59
C SER A 549 41.44 -17.71 5.90
N SER A 550 41.35 -18.10 7.18
CA SER A 550 41.48 -19.51 7.59
C SER A 550 40.36 -20.42 7.05
N LEU A 551 39.13 -19.90 6.98
CA LEU A 551 38.00 -20.61 6.36
C LEU A 551 38.22 -20.81 4.85
N VAL A 552 38.79 -19.83 4.16
CA VAL A 552 39.11 -19.90 2.73
C VAL A 552 40.24 -20.91 2.52
N GLU A 553 41.26 -20.94 3.36
CA GLU A 553 42.34 -21.93 3.34
C GLU A 553 41.79 -23.35 3.56
N SER A 554 40.96 -23.54 4.60
CA SER A 554 40.28 -24.82 4.87
C SER A 554 39.41 -25.31 3.70
N TYR A 555 38.76 -24.38 3.01
CA TYR A 555 38.02 -24.72 1.80
C TYR A 555 38.95 -25.17 0.64
N GLN A 556 40.08 -24.48 0.46
CA GLN A 556 41.05 -24.83 -0.59
C GLN A 556 41.73 -26.18 -0.31
N GLU A 557 41.99 -26.51 0.94
CA GLU A 557 42.54 -27.79 1.40
C GLU A 557 41.49 -28.92 1.43
N GLY A 558 40.22 -28.61 1.34
CA GLY A 558 39.11 -29.58 1.39
C GLY A 558 38.82 -30.12 2.80
N THR A 559 39.30 -29.44 3.84
CA THR A 559 39.09 -29.80 5.26
C THR A 559 37.81 -29.18 5.85
N LEU A 560 37.11 -28.30 5.12
CA LEU A 560 35.90 -27.61 5.59
C LEU A 560 34.75 -28.59 5.79
N GLU A 561 34.18 -28.65 7.00
CA GLU A 561 32.98 -29.42 7.32
C GLU A 561 31.74 -28.84 6.57
N GLN A 562 31.12 -29.69 5.77
CA GLN A 562 29.95 -29.34 4.96
C GLN A 562 28.70 -29.29 5.82
N MET A 563 27.92 -28.20 5.69
CA MET A 563 26.59 -28.09 6.33
C MET A 563 25.57 -29.02 5.66
N PRO A 564 24.65 -29.66 6.43
CA PRO A 564 23.60 -30.49 5.87
C PRO A 564 22.77 -29.76 4.79
N GLY A 565 22.59 -30.40 3.64
CA GLY A 565 21.78 -29.88 2.54
C GLY A 565 22.41 -28.78 1.68
N ARG A 566 23.68 -28.41 1.90
CA ARG A 566 24.39 -27.37 1.13
C ARG A 566 25.67 -27.90 0.50
N SER A 567 26.12 -27.30 -0.58
CA SER A 567 27.42 -27.59 -1.16
C SER A 567 28.55 -27.00 -0.30
N LEU A 568 29.80 -27.49 -0.47
CA LEU A 568 30.98 -26.96 0.21
C LEU A 568 31.15 -25.44 -0.03
N ARG A 569 30.87 -25.00 -1.25
CA ARG A 569 30.94 -23.57 -1.61
C ARG A 569 29.86 -22.73 -0.89
N GLU A 570 28.66 -23.21 -0.87
CA GLU A 570 27.54 -22.53 -0.13
C GLU A 570 27.81 -22.51 1.37
N THR A 571 28.36 -23.60 1.92
CA THR A 571 28.77 -23.66 3.32
C THR A 571 29.84 -22.61 3.64
N LEU A 572 30.86 -22.46 2.77
CA LEU A 572 31.88 -21.41 2.94
C LEU A 572 31.25 -20.02 2.92
N GLU A 573 30.40 -19.74 1.94
CA GLU A 573 29.76 -18.43 1.83
C GLU A 573 28.90 -18.09 3.07
N VAL A 574 28.12 -19.04 3.58
CA VAL A 574 27.32 -18.86 4.80
C VAL A 574 28.18 -18.59 6.03
N LYS A 575 29.22 -19.39 6.24
CA LYS A 575 30.14 -19.21 7.38
C LYS A 575 30.86 -17.86 7.31
N VAL A 576 31.31 -17.45 6.13
CA VAL A 576 31.98 -16.16 5.92
C VAL A 576 31.02 -15.00 6.13
N MET A 577 29.79 -15.07 5.60
CA MET A 577 28.76 -14.05 5.81
C MET A 577 28.42 -13.90 7.30
N SER A 578 28.31 -15.00 8.04
CA SER A 578 28.07 -14.98 9.49
C SER A 578 29.20 -14.26 10.25
N GLN A 579 30.47 -14.56 9.94
CA GLN A 579 31.61 -13.91 10.60
C GLN A 579 31.71 -12.42 10.28
N LEU A 580 31.52 -12.04 9.03
CA LEU A 580 31.55 -10.63 8.63
C LEU A 580 30.33 -9.85 9.14
N GLY A 581 29.18 -10.52 9.33
CA GLY A 581 28.02 -10.00 10.02
C GLY A 581 28.31 -9.71 11.50
N ALA A 582 28.95 -10.66 12.19
CA ALA A 582 29.38 -10.50 13.59
C ALA A 582 30.34 -9.30 13.78
N ALA A 583 31.23 -9.06 12.81
CA ALA A 583 32.12 -7.89 12.84
C ALA A 583 31.35 -6.56 12.86
N ARG A 584 30.31 -6.43 12.02
CA ARG A 584 29.46 -5.24 11.98
C ARG A 584 28.64 -5.08 13.28
N ASP A 585 28.07 -6.16 13.77
CA ASP A 585 27.18 -6.15 14.93
C ASP A 585 27.97 -5.85 16.22
N GLU A 586 29.17 -6.37 16.36
CA GLU A 586 30.04 -6.06 17.51
C GLU A 586 30.58 -4.63 17.43
N ALA A 587 30.94 -4.15 16.23
CA ALA A 587 31.27 -2.73 16.03
C ALA A 587 30.11 -1.82 16.48
N GLY A 588 28.87 -2.22 16.21
CA GLY A 588 27.66 -1.50 16.67
C GLY A 588 27.51 -1.51 18.18
N LYS A 589 27.78 -2.64 18.85
CA LYS A 589 27.72 -2.72 20.32
C LYS A 589 28.80 -1.87 20.98
N ILE A 590 30.03 -1.91 20.45
CA ILE A 590 31.15 -1.09 20.96
C ILE A 590 30.81 0.40 20.79
N ALA A 591 30.41 0.81 19.60
CA ALA A 591 30.04 2.20 19.31
C ALA A 591 28.88 2.64 20.21
N GLY A 592 27.81 1.87 20.34
CA GLY A 592 26.67 2.18 21.18
C GLY A 592 27.01 2.27 22.68
N LYS A 593 27.97 1.46 23.17
CA LYS A 593 28.43 1.50 24.55
C LYS A 593 29.22 2.79 24.84
N HIS A 594 30.08 3.21 23.93
CA HIS A 594 30.91 4.41 24.11
C HIS A 594 30.11 5.70 23.89
N LEU A 595 29.17 5.73 22.97
CA LEU A 595 28.30 6.90 22.76
C LEU A 595 27.35 7.15 23.95
N GLY A 596 26.93 6.06 24.64
CA GLY A 596 26.11 6.16 25.85
C GLY A 596 24.68 6.59 25.60
N MET A 597 23.86 6.56 26.67
CA MET A 597 22.43 6.87 26.63
C MET A 597 22.09 8.37 26.62
N SER A 598 23.08 9.25 26.74
CA SER A 598 22.91 10.70 26.63
C SER A 598 23.04 11.22 25.19
N ASN A 599 23.54 10.40 24.30
CA ASN A 599 23.76 10.76 22.90
C ASN A 599 22.41 10.88 22.14
N PRO A 600 22.15 11.98 21.40
CA PRO A 600 20.91 12.20 20.68
C PRO A 600 20.56 11.09 19.68
N ALA A 601 21.53 10.57 18.94
CA ALA A 601 21.32 9.51 17.96
C ALA A 601 20.97 8.18 18.64
N VAL A 602 21.62 7.84 19.77
CA VAL A 602 21.29 6.65 20.59
C VAL A 602 19.90 6.78 21.19
N ILE A 603 19.51 7.96 21.69
CA ILE A 603 18.17 8.22 22.23
C ILE A 603 17.12 7.97 21.15
N MET A 604 17.26 8.53 19.95
CA MET A 604 16.32 8.34 18.87
C MET A 604 16.17 6.85 18.49
N ALA A 605 17.28 6.12 18.37
CA ALA A 605 17.29 4.72 18.03
C ALA A 605 16.67 3.84 19.13
N LYS A 606 17.05 4.07 20.40
CA LYS A 606 16.57 3.30 21.56
C LYS A 606 15.13 3.60 21.94
N ALA A 607 14.71 4.86 21.87
CA ALA A 607 13.31 5.24 22.06
C ALA A 607 12.42 4.76 20.90
N GLY A 608 13.01 4.42 19.76
CA GLY A 608 12.28 4.00 18.56
C GLY A 608 11.64 5.17 17.82
N ALA A 609 12.15 6.37 17.99
CA ALA A 609 11.66 7.56 17.28
C ALA A 609 12.06 7.53 15.80
N ARG A 610 13.35 7.36 15.53
CA ARG A 610 13.89 7.27 14.17
C ARG A 610 15.27 6.60 14.17
N GLY A 611 15.56 5.89 13.07
CA GLY A 611 16.81 5.17 12.92
C GLY A 611 16.88 3.87 13.74
N SER A 612 17.96 3.14 13.59
CA SER A 612 18.25 1.92 14.32
C SER A 612 19.69 1.92 14.84
N MET A 613 19.99 1.03 15.78
CA MET A 613 21.38 0.83 16.23
C MET A 613 22.28 0.37 15.10
N LEU A 614 21.72 -0.29 14.08
CA LEU A 614 22.45 -0.69 12.86
C LEU A 614 22.93 0.55 12.07
N ASN A 615 22.06 1.55 11.89
CA ASN A 615 22.44 2.78 11.20
C ASN A 615 23.58 3.47 11.94
N LEU A 616 23.52 3.52 13.26
CA LEU A 616 24.57 4.10 14.10
C LEU A 616 25.90 3.31 14.00
N SER A 617 25.79 1.96 13.95
CA SER A 617 26.95 1.09 13.69
C SER A 617 27.62 1.40 12.35
N GLN A 618 26.83 1.60 11.30
CA GLN A 618 27.36 1.92 9.97
C GLN A 618 27.92 3.33 9.87
N MET A 619 27.34 4.28 10.61
CA MET A 619 27.83 5.66 10.63
C MET A 619 29.12 5.80 11.42
N ALA A 620 29.21 5.25 12.63
CA ALA A 620 30.34 5.41 13.52
C ALA A 620 31.37 4.26 13.51
N GLY A 621 30.94 3.04 13.28
CA GLY A 621 31.76 1.82 13.39
C GLY A 621 32.21 1.25 12.05
N CYS A 622 31.39 0.43 11.42
CA CYS A 622 31.73 -0.31 10.20
C CYS A 622 30.48 -0.49 9.33
N VAL A 623 30.61 -0.25 8.02
CA VAL A 623 29.51 -0.49 7.05
C VAL A 623 29.20 -1.97 6.89
N GLY A 624 30.23 -2.84 6.93
CA GLY A 624 30.08 -4.28 6.89
C GLY A 624 30.04 -4.86 5.48
N GLN A 625 29.68 -6.14 5.39
CA GLN A 625 29.64 -6.90 4.13
C GLN A 625 28.53 -6.39 3.22
N GLN A 626 28.90 -6.14 1.96
CA GLN A 626 27.95 -5.85 0.89
C GLN A 626 27.56 -7.14 0.19
N SER A 627 26.24 -7.29 -0.06
CA SER A 627 25.68 -8.47 -0.70
C SER A 627 24.85 -8.10 -1.92
N VAL A 628 24.75 -9.01 -2.87
CA VAL A 628 23.90 -8.94 -4.06
C VAL A 628 23.21 -10.28 -4.22
N ARG A 629 21.87 -10.29 -4.21
CA ARG A 629 21.04 -11.51 -4.22
C ARG A 629 21.35 -12.47 -3.08
N GLY A 630 21.57 -11.95 -1.87
CA GLY A 630 21.90 -12.75 -0.71
C GLY A 630 23.32 -13.36 -0.70
N GLU A 631 24.11 -13.16 -1.74
CA GLU A 631 25.49 -13.66 -1.86
C GLU A 631 26.51 -12.52 -1.80
N ARG A 632 27.75 -12.84 -1.38
CA ARG A 632 28.86 -11.90 -1.50
C ARG A 632 29.12 -11.54 -2.96
N LEU A 633 29.67 -10.37 -3.21
CA LEU A 633 29.98 -9.90 -4.55
C LEU A 633 30.94 -10.86 -5.26
N SER A 634 30.54 -11.39 -6.41
CA SER A 634 31.31 -12.37 -7.16
C SER A 634 31.51 -12.01 -8.64
N ARG A 635 30.70 -11.11 -9.16
CA ARG A 635 30.67 -10.74 -10.59
C ARG A 635 31.21 -9.34 -10.82
N GLY A 636 31.83 -9.12 -11.90
CA GLY A 636 32.40 -7.85 -12.39
C GLY A 636 33.31 -8.12 -13.56
N TYR A 637 34.42 -8.82 -13.34
CA TYR A 637 35.35 -9.34 -14.35
C TYR A 637 35.36 -10.86 -14.31
N TRP A 638 36.12 -11.48 -15.22
CA TRP A 638 36.26 -12.92 -15.21
C TRP A 638 36.98 -13.39 -13.94
N ASN A 639 36.22 -14.10 -13.09
CA ASN A 639 36.65 -14.68 -11.81
C ASN A 639 37.27 -13.70 -10.79
N ARG A 640 36.82 -12.41 -10.80
CA ARG A 640 37.14 -11.38 -9.80
C ARG A 640 36.12 -10.22 -9.87
N THR A 641 36.01 -9.47 -8.82
CA THR A 641 35.05 -8.32 -8.71
C THR A 641 35.58 -7.07 -9.40
N LEU A 642 36.82 -6.69 -9.10
CA LEU A 642 37.50 -5.52 -9.67
C LEU A 642 38.91 -5.89 -10.16
N SER A 643 39.47 -5.02 -10.98
CA SER A 643 40.86 -5.22 -11.52
C SER A 643 41.94 -5.14 -10.44
N HIS A 644 41.62 -4.56 -9.28
CA HIS A 644 42.51 -4.41 -8.13
C HIS A 644 42.84 -5.73 -7.41
N PHE A 645 41.97 -6.73 -7.55
CA PHE A 645 42.06 -8.02 -6.87
C PHE A 645 42.58 -9.12 -7.81
N HIS A 646 43.21 -10.13 -7.22
CA HIS A 646 43.68 -11.31 -7.96
C HIS A 646 42.49 -12.15 -8.46
N LYS A 647 42.71 -12.88 -9.55
CA LYS A 647 41.69 -13.81 -10.07
C LYS A 647 41.46 -14.94 -9.08
N GLY A 648 40.20 -15.23 -8.74
CA GLY A 648 39.85 -16.29 -7.81
C GLY A 648 39.99 -15.92 -6.34
N ASP A 649 40.28 -14.67 -6.02
CA ASP A 649 40.34 -14.21 -4.64
C ASP A 649 38.96 -14.30 -3.95
N MET A 650 38.91 -15.01 -2.82
CA MET A 650 37.71 -15.24 -1.99
C MET A 650 37.77 -14.46 -0.66
N GLY A 651 38.84 -13.67 -0.46
CA GLY A 651 39.03 -12.86 0.74
C GLY A 651 37.86 -11.87 1.01
N ALA A 652 37.80 -11.36 2.22
CA ALA A 652 36.73 -10.45 2.65
C ALA A 652 36.70 -9.19 1.78
N TYR A 653 37.81 -8.48 1.65
CA TYR A 653 37.88 -7.23 0.86
C TYR A 653 37.57 -7.43 -0.63
N ALA A 654 38.06 -8.54 -1.20
CA ALA A 654 37.86 -8.85 -2.61
C ALA A 654 36.40 -9.15 -2.96
N ARG A 655 35.62 -9.53 -1.96
CA ARG A 655 34.22 -9.92 -2.09
C ARG A 655 33.23 -8.91 -1.48
N GLY A 656 33.68 -7.68 -1.18
CA GLY A 656 32.81 -6.57 -0.85
C GLY A 656 32.64 -6.28 0.63
N PHE A 657 33.59 -6.66 1.48
CA PHE A 657 33.58 -6.22 2.87
C PHE A 657 34.09 -4.79 2.97
N CYS A 658 33.31 -3.90 3.63
CA CYS A 658 33.63 -2.51 3.90
C CYS A 658 34.00 -2.38 5.38
N SER A 659 35.28 -2.25 5.69
CA SER A 659 35.77 -2.10 7.07
C SER A 659 35.61 -0.68 7.61
N ASN A 660 35.50 0.31 6.73
CA ASN A 660 35.33 1.71 7.10
C ASN A 660 33.86 2.04 7.40
N SER A 661 33.67 3.10 8.20
CA SER A 661 32.37 3.70 8.46
C SER A 661 32.06 4.84 7.48
N TYR A 662 30.81 5.32 7.45
CA TYR A 662 30.46 6.51 6.67
C TYR A 662 31.20 7.75 7.16
N LYS A 663 31.43 7.86 8.48
CA LYS A 663 32.15 8.97 9.06
C LYS A 663 33.63 8.98 8.73
N SER A 664 34.30 7.83 8.81
CA SER A 664 35.72 7.70 8.43
C SER A 664 35.95 7.86 6.93
N GLY A 665 34.92 7.65 6.13
CA GLY A 665 34.94 7.67 4.68
C GLY A 665 35.30 6.33 4.06
N LEU A 666 34.59 5.95 3.02
CA LEU A 666 34.81 4.71 2.28
C LEU A 666 35.97 4.85 1.28
N THR A 667 36.78 3.82 1.16
CA THR A 667 37.76 3.72 0.06
C THR A 667 37.07 3.64 -1.29
N PRO A 668 37.71 3.99 -2.42
CA PRO A 668 37.09 3.90 -3.74
C PRO A 668 36.51 2.51 -4.08
N THR A 669 37.16 1.44 -3.65
CA THR A 669 36.73 0.06 -3.85
C THR A 669 35.50 -0.27 -3.00
N GLU A 670 35.50 0.09 -1.73
CA GLU A 670 34.37 -0.05 -0.80
C GLU A 670 33.15 0.74 -1.27
N PHE A 671 33.37 1.99 -1.70
CA PHE A 671 32.28 2.81 -2.25
C PHE A 671 31.65 2.18 -3.49
N PHE A 672 32.47 1.62 -4.38
CA PHE A 672 31.93 0.94 -5.56
C PHE A 672 31.10 -0.30 -5.20
N PHE A 673 31.57 -1.10 -4.25
CA PHE A 673 30.82 -2.26 -3.75
C PHE A 673 29.52 -1.87 -3.06
N HIS A 674 29.58 -0.83 -2.24
CA HIS A 674 28.39 -0.27 -1.60
C HIS A 674 27.37 0.25 -2.63
N SER A 675 27.84 0.88 -3.70
CA SER A 675 26.97 1.32 -4.80
C SER A 675 26.31 0.16 -5.54
N MET A 676 27.00 -0.98 -5.67
CA MET A 676 26.42 -2.19 -6.26
C MET A 676 25.29 -2.76 -5.39
N GLY A 677 25.52 -2.89 -4.08
CA GLY A 677 24.49 -3.33 -3.13
C GLY A 677 23.29 -2.39 -3.09
N GLY A 678 23.53 -1.07 -3.00
CA GLY A 678 22.46 -0.07 -3.03
C GLY A 678 21.67 -0.08 -4.35
N ARG A 679 22.33 -0.31 -5.49
CA ARG A 679 21.67 -0.43 -6.80
C ARG A 679 20.71 -1.61 -6.85
N GLU A 680 21.09 -2.75 -6.30
CA GLU A 680 20.20 -3.91 -6.20
C GLU A 680 18.95 -3.59 -5.39
N GLY A 681 19.08 -2.98 -4.21
CA GLY A 681 17.94 -2.57 -3.39
C GLY A 681 16.98 -1.65 -4.15
N LEU A 682 17.49 -0.68 -4.91
CA LEU A 682 16.67 0.20 -5.75
C LEU A 682 15.93 -0.56 -6.87
N VAL A 683 16.62 -1.47 -7.54
CA VAL A 683 16.01 -2.29 -8.62
C VAL A 683 14.98 -3.25 -8.05
N ASP A 684 15.28 -3.93 -6.94
CA ASP A 684 14.35 -4.85 -6.28
C ASP A 684 13.08 -4.13 -5.83
N THR A 685 13.22 -2.97 -5.19
CA THR A 685 12.06 -2.14 -4.81
C THR A 685 11.18 -1.80 -6.02
N ALA A 686 11.78 -1.40 -7.15
CA ALA A 686 11.03 -1.06 -8.35
C ALA A 686 10.31 -2.27 -8.99
N VAL A 687 10.93 -3.45 -8.97
CA VAL A 687 10.34 -4.70 -9.49
C VAL A 687 9.27 -5.23 -8.53
N ARG A 688 9.55 -5.24 -7.22
CA ARG A 688 8.66 -5.72 -6.17
C ARG A 688 7.33 -4.93 -6.17
N THR A 689 7.36 -3.60 -6.31
CA THR A 689 6.16 -2.76 -6.41
C THR A 689 5.26 -3.17 -7.58
N SER A 690 5.84 -3.44 -8.75
CA SER A 690 5.08 -3.89 -9.92
C SER A 690 4.47 -5.30 -9.70
N ARG A 691 5.26 -6.24 -9.17
CA ARG A 691 4.85 -7.63 -8.91
C ARG A 691 3.76 -7.70 -7.84
N SER A 692 3.95 -7.01 -6.71
CA SER A 692 2.95 -6.95 -5.64
C SER A 692 1.67 -6.24 -6.08
N GLY A 693 1.76 -5.18 -6.88
CA GLY A 693 0.61 -4.50 -7.45
C GLY A 693 -0.21 -5.38 -8.39
N TYR A 694 0.42 -6.21 -9.20
CA TYR A 694 -0.28 -7.19 -10.04
C TYR A 694 -0.97 -8.28 -9.20
N MET A 695 -0.29 -8.79 -8.16
CA MET A 695 -0.88 -9.75 -7.24
C MET A 695 -2.09 -9.16 -6.49
N GLN A 696 -1.95 -7.94 -5.94
CA GLN A 696 -3.03 -7.21 -5.25
C GLN A 696 -4.24 -7.04 -6.17
N ARG A 697 -4.06 -6.65 -7.43
CA ARG A 697 -5.15 -6.54 -8.40
C ARG A 697 -5.89 -7.87 -8.62
N ARG A 698 -5.14 -8.98 -8.74
CA ARG A 698 -5.73 -10.32 -8.91
C ARG A 698 -6.53 -10.74 -7.69
N LEU A 699 -5.99 -10.52 -6.48
CA LEU A 699 -6.66 -10.83 -5.22
C LEU A 699 -7.95 -10.01 -5.05
N VAL A 700 -7.89 -8.70 -5.26
CA VAL A 700 -9.08 -7.84 -5.19
C VAL A 700 -10.15 -8.30 -6.18
N SER A 701 -9.78 -8.57 -7.43
CA SER A 701 -10.73 -9.05 -8.44
C SER A 701 -11.35 -10.43 -8.12
N ALA A 702 -10.62 -11.28 -7.37
CA ALA A 702 -11.13 -12.58 -6.93
C ALA A 702 -12.07 -12.49 -5.72
N LEU A 703 -11.89 -11.45 -4.87
CA LEU A 703 -12.59 -11.32 -3.59
C LEU A 703 -13.67 -10.22 -3.58
N GLU A 704 -13.76 -9.38 -4.62
CA GLU A 704 -14.68 -8.23 -4.66
C GLU A 704 -16.16 -8.62 -4.58
N ASP A 705 -16.51 -9.84 -4.99
CA ASP A 705 -17.86 -10.37 -4.94
C ASP A 705 -18.28 -10.91 -3.57
N LEU A 706 -17.34 -11.05 -2.63
CA LEU A 706 -17.59 -11.66 -1.33
C LEU A 706 -18.13 -10.65 -0.34
N LYS A 707 -19.20 -10.99 0.34
CA LYS A 707 -19.85 -10.16 1.35
C LYS A 707 -20.24 -10.99 2.57
N LEU A 708 -19.97 -10.45 3.75
CA LEU A 708 -20.50 -10.98 5.01
C LEU A 708 -21.99 -10.60 5.10
N THR A 709 -22.84 -11.59 5.33
CA THR A 709 -24.29 -11.43 5.50
C THR A 709 -24.67 -11.40 6.98
N SER A 710 -25.89 -10.95 7.27
CA SER A 710 -26.39 -10.80 8.65
C SER A 710 -26.49 -12.11 9.43
N ASP A 711 -26.49 -13.26 8.74
CA ASP A 711 -26.49 -14.60 9.35
C ASP A 711 -25.08 -15.11 9.72
N GLY A 712 -24.03 -14.27 9.53
CA GLY A 712 -22.64 -14.60 9.80
C GLY A 712 -21.95 -15.43 8.74
N THR A 713 -22.63 -15.76 7.62
CA THR A 713 -22.03 -16.47 6.49
C THR A 713 -21.39 -15.49 5.49
N VAL A 714 -20.34 -15.94 4.81
CA VAL A 714 -19.73 -15.20 3.69
C VAL A 714 -20.30 -15.76 2.39
N ARG A 715 -20.88 -14.88 1.57
CA ARG A 715 -21.53 -15.25 0.31
C ARG A 715 -21.02 -14.40 -0.86
N ASN A 716 -21.12 -14.97 -2.06
CA ASN A 716 -20.92 -14.23 -3.29
C ASN A 716 -22.20 -13.53 -3.76
N THR A 717 -22.13 -12.78 -4.88
CA THR A 717 -23.26 -12.06 -5.49
C THR A 717 -24.43 -12.97 -5.92
N ILE A 718 -24.17 -14.25 -6.19
CA ILE A 718 -25.20 -15.26 -6.58
C ILE A 718 -25.90 -15.83 -5.33
N GLY A 719 -25.40 -15.53 -4.12
CA GLY A 719 -25.93 -16.04 -2.86
C GLY A 719 -25.33 -17.38 -2.41
N MET A 720 -24.36 -17.92 -3.14
CA MET A 720 -23.67 -19.15 -2.77
C MET A 720 -22.79 -18.90 -1.52
N VAL A 721 -22.90 -19.80 -0.55
CA VAL A 721 -22.10 -19.76 0.69
C VAL A 721 -20.66 -20.17 0.37
N ILE A 722 -19.72 -19.29 0.63
CA ILE A 722 -18.27 -19.52 0.47
C ILE A 722 -17.65 -19.94 1.81
N GLN A 723 -18.07 -19.29 2.91
CA GLN A 723 -17.71 -19.67 4.28
C GLN A 723 -18.97 -19.69 5.13
N PHE A 724 -19.12 -20.71 5.97
CA PHE A 724 -20.24 -20.79 6.92
C PHE A 724 -20.07 -19.82 8.09
N LYS A 725 -18.83 -19.45 8.40
CA LYS A 725 -18.47 -18.49 9.43
C LYS A 725 -17.30 -17.67 8.93
N TYR A 726 -17.35 -16.35 9.10
CA TYR A 726 -16.24 -15.47 8.69
C TYR A 726 -14.93 -15.90 9.35
N GLY A 727 -13.87 -16.15 8.56
CA GLY A 727 -12.57 -16.57 9.03
C GLY A 727 -12.57 -17.91 9.82
N GLU A 728 -13.64 -18.73 9.69
CA GLU A 728 -13.89 -19.99 10.41
C GLU A 728 -14.20 -19.81 11.91
N ASP A 729 -13.72 -18.76 12.56
CA ASP A 729 -13.93 -18.44 13.97
C ASP A 729 -15.02 -17.38 14.23
N GLY A 730 -15.33 -16.56 13.24
CA GLY A 730 -16.30 -15.45 13.31
C GLY A 730 -15.80 -14.22 14.08
N VAL A 731 -14.49 -14.14 14.36
CA VAL A 731 -13.88 -13.02 15.08
C VAL A 731 -13.55 -11.88 14.11
N ASP A 732 -13.87 -10.64 14.51
CA ASP A 732 -13.40 -9.44 13.82
C ASP A 732 -11.90 -9.26 14.11
N PRO A 733 -11.04 -9.24 13.07
CA PRO A 733 -9.59 -9.07 13.25
C PRO A 733 -9.19 -7.78 13.99
N THR A 734 -9.99 -6.73 13.93
CA THR A 734 -9.73 -5.48 14.68
C THR A 734 -9.86 -5.68 16.19
N ARG A 735 -10.69 -6.65 16.61
CA ARG A 735 -10.89 -7.01 18.01
C ARG A 735 -9.93 -8.06 18.50
N SER A 736 -9.19 -8.73 17.63
CA SER A 736 -8.12 -9.66 18.02
C SER A 736 -6.95 -8.91 18.65
N VAL A 737 -6.23 -9.56 19.53
CA VAL A 737 -4.99 -9.03 20.11
C VAL A 737 -3.82 -9.70 19.42
N ARG A 738 -3.16 -8.98 18.52
CA ARG A 738 -2.04 -9.48 17.70
C ARG A 738 -2.32 -10.84 17.03
N GLY A 739 -3.50 -10.96 16.43
CA GLY A 739 -3.94 -12.18 15.75
C GLY A 739 -4.49 -13.27 16.67
N LYS A 740 -4.51 -13.07 18.00
CA LYS A 740 -5.13 -13.97 18.96
C LYS A 740 -6.53 -13.46 19.32
N ALA A 741 -7.51 -14.34 19.38
CA ALA A 741 -8.89 -13.97 19.68
C ALA A 741 -9.07 -13.46 21.13
N ILE A 742 -8.28 -13.97 22.07
CA ILE A 742 -8.31 -13.62 23.49
C ILE A 742 -6.87 -13.50 23.99
N ASP A 743 -6.57 -12.42 24.72
CA ASP A 743 -5.35 -12.32 25.51
C ASP A 743 -5.64 -12.88 26.90
N LEU A 744 -5.14 -14.07 27.18
CA LEU A 744 -5.36 -14.76 28.44
C LEU A 744 -4.68 -14.05 29.60
N ASP A 745 -3.52 -13.44 29.38
CA ASP A 745 -2.75 -12.77 30.43
C ASP A 745 -3.47 -11.51 30.91
N ASP A 746 -4.04 -10.72 30.01
CA ASP A 746 -4.87 -9.58 30.36
C ASP A 746 -6.18 -10.02 31.04
N LEU A 747 -6.79 -11.12 30.61
CA LEU A 747 -7.99 -11.68 31.23
C LEU A 747 -7.71 -12.18 32.67
N PHE A 748 -6.59 -12.85 32.90
CA PHE A 748 -6.16 -13.28 34.23
C PHE A 748 -5.88 -12.08 35.15
N ALA A 749 -5.22 -11.04 34.63
CA ALA A 749 -4.98 -9.80 35.37
C ALA A 749 -6.28 -9.09 35.78
N GLU A 750 -7.28 -9.08 34.88
CA GLU A 750 -8.58 -8.47 35.14
C GLU A 750 -9.41 -9.24 36.19
N VAL A 751 -9.44 -10.56 36.07
CA VAL A 751 -10.27 -11.43 36.95
C VAL A 751 -9.64 -11.66 38.31
N LEU A 752 -8.34 -11.91 38.41
CA LEU A 752 -7.63 -12.28 39.60
C LEU A 752 -6.94 -11.12 40.34
N GLY A 753 -6.84 -9.98 39.67
CA GLY A 753 -6.08 -8.79 40.07
C GLY A 753 -4.58 -8.93 39.78
N ASP A 754 -3.95 -7.78 39.52
CA ASP A 754 -2.56 -7.69 39.09
C ASP A 754 -1.54 -8.44 39.97
N ASP A 755 -1.77 -8.48 41.30
CA ASP A 755 -0.83 -9.11 42.24
C ASP A 755 -0.82 -10.64 42.13
N VAL A 756 -1.93 -11.26 41.72
CA VAL A 756 -2.08 -12.71 41.56
C VAL A 756 -1.61 -13.12 40.17
N ALA A 757 -1.95 -12.35 39.14
CA ALA A 757 -1.48 -12.56 37.76
C ALA A 757 0.05 -12.47 37.69
N GLU A 758 0.68 -11.47 38.33
CA GLU A 758 2.13 -11.37 38.43
C GLU A 758 2.80 -12.58 39.12
N LYS A 759 2.10 -13.22 40.07
CA LYS A 759 2.61 -14.43 40.72
C LYS A 759 2.48 -15.66 39.84
N MET A 760 1.41 -15.75 39.03
CA MET A 760 1.21 -16.85 38.07
C MET A 760 2.20 -16.79 36.91
N ILE A 761 2.43 -15.62 36.35
CA ILE A 761 3.46 -15.40 35.31
C ILE A 761 4.86 -15.78 35.80
N ARG A 762 5.13 -15.65 37.12
CA ARG A 762 6.39 -16.11 37.73
C ARG A 762 6.52 -17.63 37.80
N ILE A 763 5.44 -18.39 37.75
CA ILE A 763 5.45 -19.85 37.76
C ILE A 763 5.77 -20.37 36.34
N ASP A 764 5.23 -19.74 35.31
CA ASP A 764 5.49 -20.10 33.89
C ASP A 764 6.92 -19.79 33.47
N ASP A 765 7.50 -18.69 33.91
CA ASP A 765 8.91 -18.32 33.58
C ASP A 765 9.95 -19.32 34.18
N ARG A 766 9.54 -20.22 35.09
CA ARG A 766 10.41 -21.23 35.70
C ARG A 766 10.35 -22.61 35.04
N ASP A 767 9.26 -22.92 34.35
CA ASP A 767 9.02 -24.25 33.77
C ASP A 767 9.21 -24.33 32.25
N VAL A 768 9.30 -23.17 31.56
CA VAL A 768 9.64 -23.11 30.10
C VAL A 768 11.16 -22.96 29.98
N GLY A 769 11.83 -24.10 29.98
CA GLY A 769 13.27 -24.16 29.69
C GLY A 769 13.59 -23.47 28.36
N GLU A 770 14.72 -22.86 28.35
CA GLU A 770 15.46 -22.03 27.42
C GLU A 770 15.24 -22.15 25.89
N ASP A 771 14.29 -22.95 25.39
CA ASP A 771 14.17 -23.30 23.96
C ASP A 771 13.09 -22.54 23.15
N TYR A 772 12.18 -21.78 23.80
CA TYR A 772 11.12 -21.07 23.09
C TYR A 772 11.33 -19.55 22.94
N GLY A 773 12.24 -18.97 23.72
CA GLY A 773 12.49 -17.52 23.72
C GLY A 773 13.37 -17.00 22.57
N ALA A 774 14.09 -17.89 21.89
CA ALA A 774 14.99 -17.50 20.81
C ALA A 774 14.30 -17.42 19.44
N LYS A 775 13.24 -18.20 19.21
CA LYS A 775 12.54 -18.23 17.91
C LYS A 775 11.53 -17.10 17.71
N GLU A 776 10.90 -16.60 18.76
CA GLU A 776 9.94 -15.47 18.63
C GLU A 776 10.62 -14.11 18.45
N LYS A 777 11.92 -13.97 18.75
CA LYS A 777 12.66 -12.73 18.50
C LYS A 777 13.10 -12.59 17.04
N ASP A 778 13.42 -13.71 16.39
CA ASP A 778 13.85 -13.70 15.01
C ASP A 778 12.68 -13.60 14.01
N GLU A 779 11.49 -14.12 14.36
CA GLU A 779 10.33 -14.07 13.45
C GLU A 779 9.63 -12.71 13.38
N MET A 780 9.80 -11.82 14.35
CA MET A 780 9.19 -10.47 14.33
C MET A 780 10.10 -9.37 13.78
N GLU A 781 11.41 -9.55 13.77
CA GLU A 781 12.34 -8.64 13.06
C GLU A 781 12.44 -8.97 11.56
N PHE A 782 12.07 -10.19 11.15
CA PHE A 782 12.08 -10.63 9.74
C PHE A 782 10.79 -10.34 8.96
N MET A 783 9.73 -9.81 9.58
CA MET A 783 8.51 -9.45 8.83
C MET A 783 8.56 -8.10 8.11
N ASP A 784 9.64 -7.35 8.24
CA ASP A 784 9.90 -6.17 7.41
C ASP A 784 10.87 -6.42 6.24
N ASP A 785 11.61 -7.56 6.23
CA ASP A 785 12.46 -7.93 5.10
C ASP A 785 12.55 -9.47 4.97
N ASP A 786 12.19 -9.96 3.78
CA ASP A 786 12.49 -11.26 3.19
C ASP A 786 11.76 -12.52 3.70
N GLU A 787 10.60 -12.81 3.13
CA GLU A 787 10.27 -14.16 2.69
C GLU A 787 9.94 -14.15 1.18
N SER A 788 10.97 -14.37 0.38
CA SER A 788 10.83 -14.90 -0.97
C SER A 788 10.82 -16.42 -0.88
N GLU A 789 9.70 -17.04 -0.58
CA GLU A 789 9.49 -18.43 -0.95
C GLU A 789 9.45 -18.51 -2.49
N GLU A 790 10.43 -19.19 -3.03
CA GLU A 790 10.47 -19.65 -4.41
C GLU A 790 9.27 -20.60 -4.63
N PHE A 791 8.19 -20.07 -5.16
CA PHE A 791 7.24 -20.91 -5.88
C PHE A 791 7.88 -21.25 -7.23
N GLU A 792 8.42 -22.46 -7.33
CA GLU A 792 8.74 -23.09 -8.61
C GLU A 792 7.47 -23.08 -9.48
N ASP A 793 7.46 -22.16 -10.43
CA ASP A 793 6.49 -22.12 -11.50
C ASP A 793 6.90 -23.17 -12.55
N SER A 794 6.35 -24.37 -12.43
CA SER A 794 6.38 -25.35 -13.49
C SER A 794 5.41 -24.90 -14.60
N GLY A 795 5.83 -23.91 -15.35
CA GLY A 795 5.15 -23.41 -16.53
C GLY A 795 6.03 -23.61 -17.75
N ASP A 796 5.73 -24.69 -18.50
CA ASP A 796 6.20 -24.93 -19.86
C ASP A 796 6.24 -23.63 -20.68
N SER A 797 7.41 -23.18 -21.03
CA SER A 797 7.62 -22.26 -22.14
C SER A 797 8.71 -22.81 -23.06
N ASP A 798 8.30 -23.72 -23.91
CA ASP A 798 8.97 -23.95 -25.17
C ASP A 798 8.89 -22.67 -26.02
N TYR A 799 9.93 -21.90 -26.01
CA TYR A 799 10.26 -20.97 -27.08
C TYR A 799 11.70 -21.26 -27.53
N GLU A 800 11.81 -22.14 -28.50
CA GLU A 800 12.97 -22.23 -29.35
C GLU A 800 13.16 -20.89 -30.11
N SER A 801 14.24 -20.21 -29.80
CA SER A 801 14.76 -19.14 -30.65
C SER A 801 15.62 -19.78 -31.73
N GLY A 802 15.05 -19.97 -32.91
CA GLY A 802 15.83 -20.18 -34.14
C GLY A 802 16.47 -18.87 -34.55
N GLY A 803 17.78 -18.85 -34.67
CA GLY A 803 18.54 -17.76 -35.20
C GLY A 803 18.41 -17.58 -36.73
N GLU A 804 18.50 -16.38 -37.19
CA GLU A 804 19.38 -15.78 -38.17
C GLU A 804 19.29 -14.26 -38.05
#